data_15691b01f11b394a2751e9bdece03a51
#
_entry.id   15691b01f11b394a2751e9bdece03a51
#
_cell.length_a   1.000
_cell.length_b   1.000
_cell.length_c   1.000
_cell.angle_alpha   90.00
_cell.angle_beta   90.00
_cell.angle_gamma   90.00
#
_symmetry.space_group_name_H-M   'P 1'
#
loop_
_entity.id
_entity.type
_entity.pdbx_description
1 polymer ?
#
loop_
_entity_poly.entity_id
_entity_poly.type
_entity_poly.pdbx_seq_one_letter_code
_entity_poly.pdbx_strand_id
1 'polypeptide(L)'
;MIFIRPQSYPLLSASLVLIYLQFSCSNLLLAQAVPGRIEAIASEPYGVARMFIPVGQLATTTTLRILVSDTSDRVMFPAVDLLTSEPPEVHSATSGDRLRLGNGALIGRIRGAIQNAKEQIDPLELVRVQFLFRGVEPFQVHLSGDIETTLEVIPIKLLDPDHATDTGKGNSEKLSQAPQFQALVQSWWEGYVNQAKRQLERSDYPAIVESYLTHMLAYRYGLELPDVLKKPASKRKQSDPLPTIALVAGVEELRAELFQESLRKAPPLNVKMVPTPVAPRWIDASIPVAPEDLVIETIAKVVPPECYYLHFASFSNYLWFQSLSETRGGDLAQMAVLRGFNYETNKRMERLLNTKTTAIAKLFGDSIIGDMAIIGQDLYLQEGPSLGVLFLAKNIALLKSSLGNERTSAAKRLADVGCKLETLEIAGEKVSLLSTPDNQVRSFMVEHGSFVFLTTSQRLVERFLEVSGGQPSLGDSKAFRFARLMMPLENKYDIFVYLSSEFFRNLVSPQYQIELRRRLKAMAAIEIAELASLTSAAESGVHDSVPSIERLISEGYLPPSFQTRVDGSQTLAFSGSWHDSLRGKRGSFLPIADVQLNDCSAEEAQEYRDQAAFYATQWQQTDPLMVGVRRFARAPNERVERLAIEAYIAPLGREKYGWLTSMLAPPVRTQIQLPPDDVINFQAHLAGQSSSRSYSPDHVLFAGLKDTVPPIPGETKGLLATLRILQSLPAYLGGWPRPGYLDRLPLGLGGGPPNALGFSKLLIGAWRWQMGGFSVLSFDRSILDNCALYLRPIPAEDFAQGRLMIGDLGKSKLSAWFNTFWFRRAAQTTRGNLMLLDSLQQQLKVPPEQALATAEKLLDARLQCSLGGQYILESTQSNLGKSGWESTAWPRRFAMMSGKTSSLGFDSSQSLPPADYIAPWLQWFRGAQLHLTQLPERLVVVGTIDIEPIPQHVDDSTDEKLGGGALPKMDLDLFNLPFKFFQGDKPKGNEKKPAETRKSF
;
A
#
# COMPACT_ATOMS: atom_id res chain seq x y z
N MET A 1 -51.13 27.34 40.59
CA MET A 1 -51.38 28.56 39.79
C MET A 1 -50.05 29.17 39.46
N ILE A 2 -49.47 28.85 38.30
CA ILE A 2 -48.45 29.65 37.62
C ILE A 2 -48.64 29.40 36.12
N PHE A 3 -49.00 30.48 35.45
CA PHE A 3 -49.18 30.53 34.00
C PHE A 3 -47.84 30.43 33.27
N ILE A 4 -47.71 29.52 32.29
CA ILE A 4 -46.64 29.51 31.31
C ILE A 4 -47.28 29.82 29.95
N ARG A 5 -46.95 30.98 29.38
CA ARG A 5 -47.24 31.37 28.00
C ARG A 5 -46.47 30.52 27.00
N PRO A 6 -47.03 30.13 25.87
CA PRO A 6 -46.31 29.49 24.79
C PRO A 6 -45.55 30.54 23.97
N GLN A 7 -44.22 30.38 23.92
CA GLN A 7 -43.39 31.09 22.94
C GLN A 7 -43.45 30.35 21.60
N SER A 8 -43.86 31.11 20.59
CA SER A 8 -43.92 30.75 19.20
C SER A 8 -42.53 30.44 18.61
N TYR A 9 -42.40 29.31 17.91
CA TYR A 9 -41.23 28.92 17.14
C TYR A 9 -41.37 29.36 15.66
N PRO A 10 -40.68 30.40 15.19
CA PRO A 10 -40.59 30.71 13.77
C PRO A 10 -39.46 30.00 13.02
N LEU A 11 -38.65 29.17 13.66
CA LEU A 11 -37.47 28.52 13.04
C LEU A 11 -37.76 27.19 12.32
N LEU A 12 -38.89 26.52 12.60
CA LEU A 12 -39.28 25.31 11.89
C LEU A 12 -39.86 25.54 10.48
N SER A 13 -40.42 26.69 10.21
CA SER A 13 -41.00 27.03 8.88
C SER A 13 -39.94 27.41 7.87
N ALA A 14 -38.83 28.03 8.31
CA ALA A 14 -37.73 28.41 7.43
C ALA A 14 -36.90 27.19 6.97
N SER A 15 -36.73 26.22 7.81
CA SER A 15 -36.00 24.97 7.48
C SER A 15 -36.80 24.08 6.49
N LEU A 16 -38.13 24.04 6.63
CA LEU A 16 -39.01 23.33 5.69
C LEU A 16 -39.05 24.01 4.31
N VAL A 17 -39.00 25.33 4.26
CA VAL A 17 -38.99 26.08 2.99
C VAL A 17 -37.63 25.92 2.30
N LEU A 18 -36.52 25.88 3.03
CA LEU A 18 -35.20 25.63 2.44
C LEU A 18 -35.09 24.18 1.93
N ILE A 19 -35.62 23.19 2.64
CA ILE A 19 -35.65 21.79 2.18
C ILE A 19 -36.55 21.67 0.95
N TYR A 20 -37.70 22.39 0.91
CA TYR A 20 -38.58 22.39 -0.25
C TYR A 20 -37.96 23.11 -1.46
N LEU A 21 -37.17 24.16 -1.24
CA LEU A 21 -36.41 24.83 -2.30
C LEU A 21 -35.27 23.97 -2.83
N GLN A 22 -34.56 23.23 -1.95
CA GLN A 22 -33.55 22.28 -2.40
C GLN A 22 -34.14 21.08 -3.18
N PHE A 23 -35.29 20.55 -2.74
CA PHE A 23 -36.01 19.52 -3.50
C PHE A 23 -36.58 20.03 -4.82
N SER A 24 -37.06 21.28 -4.86
CA SER A 24 -37.56 21.88 -6.09
C SER A 24 -36.45 22.18 -7.09
N CYS A 25 -35.25 22.57 -6.61
CA CYS A 25 -34.07 22.73 -7.48
C CYS A 25 -33.55 21.39 -8.04
N SER A 26 -33.56 20.32 -7.27
CA SER A 26 -33.17 18.99 -7.77
C SER A 26 -34.14 18.47 -8.84
N ASN A 27 -35.45 18.68 -8.65
CA ASN A 27 -36.45 18.31 -9.65
C ASN A 27 -36.49 19.26 -10.89
N LEU A 28 -36.10 20.53 -10.74
CA LEU A 28 -35.91 21.44 -11.87
C LEU A 28 -34.69 21.07 -12.71
N LEU A 29 -33.63 20.57 -12.11
CA LEU A 29 -32.45 20.06 -12.83
C LEU A 29 -32.74 18.78 -13.62
N LEU A 30 -33.57 17.89 -13.11
CA LEU A 30 -34.04 16.68 -13.81
C LEU A 30 -35.06 17.02 -14.92
N ALA A 31 -35.93 18.01 -14.71
CA ALA A 31 -36.88 18.47 -15.73
C ALA A 31 -36.21 19.15 -16.95
N GLN A 32 -34.93 19.52 -16.85
CA GLN A 32 -34.16 20.12 -17.95
C GLN A 32 -33.23 19.13 -18.66
N ALA A 33 -33.12 17.87 -18.21
CA ALA A 33 -32.31 16.85 -18.85
C ALA A 33 -33.06 16.28 -20.06
N VAL A 34 -32.93 16.94 -21.20
CA VAL A 34 -33.46 16.44 -22.47
C VAL A 34 -32.37 15.65 -23.19
N PRO A 35 -32.61 14.39 -23.57
CA PRO A 35 -31.63 13.58 -24.31
C PRO A 35 -31.20 14.31 -25.60
N GLY A 36 -29.90 14.37 -25.84
CA GLY A 36 -29.31 15.02 -27.02
C GLY A 36 -29.22 16.55 -26.93
N ARG A 37 -29.64 17.19 -25.83
CA ARG A 37 -29.48 18.63 -25.64
C ARG A 37 -28.02 18.98 -25.33
N ILE A 38 -27.46 19.90 -26.11
CA ILE A 38 -26.13 20.49 -25.93
C ILE A 38 -26.29 21.95 -25.57
N GLU A 39 -25.71 22.38 -24.50
CA GLU A 39 -25.65 23.78 -24.07
C GLU A 39 -24.19 24.17 -24.00
N ALA A 40 -23.78 25.19 -24.71
CA ALA A 40 -22.41 25.69 -24.70
C ALA A 40 -22.39 27.20 -24.76
N ILE A 41 -21.67 27.82 -23.81
CA ILE A 41 -21.48 29.27 -23.75
C ILE A 41 -20.00 29.55 -23.83
N ALA A 42 -19.59 30.32 -24.83
CA ALA A 42 -18.22 30.77 -25.00
C ALA A 42 -17.92 31.97 -24.10
N SER A 43 -16.76 31.95 -23.47
CA SER A 43 -16.22 33.02 -22.65
C SER A 43 -14.69 32.96 -22.69
N GLU A 44 -13.99 33.96 -22.15
CA GLU A 44 -12.54 33.97 -21.95
C GLU A 44 -12.24 33.92 -20.46
N PRO A 45 -11.22 33.16 -20.02
CA PRO A 45 -10.34 32.28 -20.80
C PRO A 45 -10.98 30.96 -21.25
N TYR A 46 -12.10 30.54 -20.68
CA TYR A 46 -12.81 29.31 -20.99
C TYR A 46 -14.33 29.53 -21.14
N GLY A 47 -14.90 28.92 -22.18
CA GLY A 47 -16.30 28.63 -22.26
C GLY A 47 -16.66 27.37 -21.46
N VAL A 48 -17.92 27.08 -21.23
CA VAL A 48 -18.43 25.89 -20.55
C VAL A 48 -19.49 25.20 -21.41
N ALA A 49 -19.40 23.87 -21.50
CA ALA A 49 -20.38 23.05 -22.22
C ALA A 49 -20.99 21.99 -21.31
N ARG A 50 -22.25 21.65 -21.56
CA ARG A 50 -23.02 20.60 -20.92
C ARG A 50 -23.83 19.83 -21.93
N MET A 51 -23.79 18.49 -21.87
CA MET A 51 -24.59 17.62 -22.74
C MET A 51 -25.17 16.44 -21.98
N PHE A 52 -26.33 15.95 -22.43
CA PHE A 52 -27.01 14.79 -21.85
C PHE A 52 -27.18 13.70 -22.91
N ILE A 53 -26.65 12.52 -22.63
CA ILE A 53 -26.58 11.42 -23.58
C ILE A 53 -27.25 10.20 -22.96
N PRO A 54 -28.20 9.54 -23.63
CA PRO A 54 -28.77 8.29 -23.16
C PRO A 54 -27.71 7.23 -23.00
N VAL A 55 -27.72 6.48 -21.87
CA VAL A 55 -26.78 5.41 -21.61
C VAL A 55 -26.75 4.38 -22.74
N GLY A 56 -27.92 4.08 -23.32
CA GLY A 56 -28.02 3.15 -24.46
C GLY A 56 -27.24 3.56 -25.70
N GLN A 57 -26.90 4.84 -25.88
CA GLN A 57 -26.06 5.32 -26.99
C GLN A 57 -24.57 5.15 -26.74
N LEU A 58 -24.17 4.93 -25.50
CA LEU A 58 -22.78 4.75 -25.08
C LEU A 58 -22.51 3.29 -24.66
N ALA A 59 -23.54 2.46 -24.60
CA ALA A 59 -23.55 1.05 -24.19
C ALA A 59 -22.91 0.76 -22.82
N THR A 60 -22.71 1.78 -21.98
CA THR A 60 -22.05 1.66 -20.68
C THR A 60 -23.10 1.58 -19.56
N THR A 61 -23.16 0.49 -18.83
CA THR A 61 -24.16 0.29 -17.78
C THR A 61 -23.68 0.64 -16.37
N THR A 62 -22.39 0.61 -16.04
CA THR A 62 -21.99 0.76 -14.64
C THR A 62 -20.63 1.39 -14.39
N THR A 63 -19.81 1.57 -15.39
CA THR A 63 -18.46 2.13 -15.19
C THR A 63 -18.12 3.10 -16.28
N LEU A 64 -18.32 4.33 -15.95
CA LEU A 64 -18.09 5.48 -16.81
C LEU A 64 -16.59 5.67 -17.09
N ARG A 65 -16.05 4.87 -17.98
CA ARG A 65 -14.79 5.16 -18.66
C ARG A 65 -15.13 5.80 -19.99
N ILE A 66 -15.75 6.98 -19.95
CA ILE A 66 -16.03 7.76 -21.14
C ILE A 66 -14.87 8.73 -21.32
N LEU A 67 -14.14 8.57 -22.39
CA LEU A 67 -13.09 9.49 -22.80
C LEU A 67 -13.74 10.63 -23.59
N VAL A 68 -13.48 11.86 -23.16
CA VAL A 68 -13.95 13.07 -23.82
C VAL A 68 -12.77 13.75 -24.51
N SER A 69 -12.88 13.99 -25.78
CA SER A 69 -11.80 14.59 -26.58
C SER A 69 -12.35 15.34 -27.77
N ASP A 70 -11.52 16.15 -28.38
CA ASP A 70 -11.81 16.83 -29.62
C ASP A 70 -10.57 16.85 -30.54
N THR A 71 -10.75 17.15 -31.81
CA THR A 71 -9.68 17.18 -32.80
C THR A 71 -8.78 18.40 -32.72
N SER A 72 -9.23 19.43 -31.99
CA SER A 72 -8.58 20.77 -31.93
C SER A 72 -7.99 21.06 -30.55
N ASP A 73 -7.98 20.09 -29.66
CA ASP A 73 -7.45 20.19 -28.29
C ASP A 73 -8.07 21.31 -27.43
N ARG A 74 -9.31 21.65 -27.70
CA ARG A 74 -10.04 22.75 -27.06
C ARG A 74 -10.73 22.32 -25.75
N VAL A 75 -11.10 21.04 -25.61
CA VAL A 75 -11.75 20.49 -24.41
C VAL A 75 -10.76 20.42 -23.26
N MET A 76 -11.16 20.97 -22.09
CA MET A 76 -10.39 20.99 -20.86
C MET A 76 -11.25 20.53 -19.68
N PHE A 77 -10.64 19.86 -18.72
CA PHE A 77 -11.25 19.45 -17.43
C PHE A 77 -12.63 18.79 -17.58
N PRO A 78 -12.75 17.69 -18.35
CA PRO A 78 -14.02 17.01 -18.53
C PRO A 78 -14.51 16.35 -17.24
N ALA A 79 -15.82 16.45 -17.00
CA ALA A 79 -16.56 15.81 -15.93
C ALA A 79 -17.67 14.93 -16.51
N VAL A 80 -17.78 13.70 -16.05
CA VAL A 80 -18.78 12.73 -16.51
C VAL A 80 -19.55 12.18 -15.32
N ASP A 81 -20.86 12.33 -15.33
CA ASP A 81 -21.77 11.85 -14.31
C ASP A 81 -22.87 10.97 -14.87
N LEU A 82 -23.24 9.93 -14.15
CA LEU A 82 -24.46 9.15 -14.42
C LEU A 82 -25.62 9.76 -13.62
N LEU A 83 -26.65 10.17 -14.29
CA LEU A 83 -27.90 10.61 -13.69
C LEU A 83 -28.84 9.40 -13.60
N THR A 84 -28.98 8.84 -12.41
CA THR A 84 -30.03 7.86 -12.11
C THR A 84 -31.23 8.62 -11.55
N SER A 85 -32.38 8.43 -12.14
CA SER A 85 -33.63 8.88 -11.53
C SER A 85 -33.87 7.96 -10.32
N GLU A 86 -33.63 8.45 -9.12
CA GLU A 86 -34.14 7.75 -7.94
C GLU A 86 -35.67 7.71 -8.03
N PRO A 87 -36.32 6.56 -7.83
CA PRO A 87 -37.78 6.52 -7.75
C PRO A 87 -38.19 7.42 -6.58
N PRO A 88 -39.28 8.24 -6.74
CA PRO A 88 -39.72 9.13 -5.68
C PRO A 88 -39.96 8.31 -4.41
N GLU A 89 -39.32 8.68 -3.32
CA GLU A 89 -39.62 8.12 -2.01
C GLU A 89 -41.07 8.40 -1.70
N VAL A 90 -41.89 7.36 -1.68
CA VAL A 90 -43.28 7.45 -1.27
C VAL A 90 -43.30 7.72 0.22
N HIS A 91 -43.32 8.98 0.61
CA HIS A 91 -43.62 9.37 1.98
C HIS A 91 -45.08 8.96 2.28
N SER A 92 -45.22 7.77 2.89
CA SER A 92 -46.49 7.43 3.53
C SER A 92 -46.67 8.33 4.76
N ALA A 93 -47.49 9.33 4.63
CA ALA A 93 -48.04 10.04 5.77
C ALA A 93 -48.79 9.05 6.63
N THR A 94 -48.30 8.77 7.83
CA THR A 94 -48.97 7.95 8.81
C THR A 94 -49.22 8.73 10.06
N SER A 95 -50.45 9.11 10.22
CA SER A 95 -51.10 9.28 11.50
C SER A 95 -51.20 7.91 12.22
N GLY A 96 -50.97 7.92 13.52
CA GLY A 96 -50.82 6.75 14.33
C GLY A 96 -51.97 5.73 14.26
N ASP A 97 -51.57 4.50 14.22
CA ASP A 97 -52.32 3.38 14.84
C ASP A 97 -51.36 2.26 15.19
N ARG A 98 -51.30 1.96 16.46
CA ARG A 98 -50.61 0.81 17.01
C ARG A 98 -51.45 -0.44 16.76
N LEU A 99 -51.17 -1.19 15.68
CA LEU A 99 -51.78 -2.51 15.51
C LEU A 99 -50.69 -3.59 15.47
N ARG A 100 -50.87 -4.56 16.36
CA ARG A 100 -50.16 -5.84 16.39
C ARG A 100 -50.34 -6.56 15.08
N LEU A 101 -49.26 -6.71 14.30
CA LEU A 101 -49.26 -7.46 13.04
C LEU A 101 -48.48 -8.77 13.20
N GLY A 102 -49.18 -9.87 12.99
CA GLY A 102 -48.60 -11.21 12.89
C GLY A 102 -47.71 -11.36 11.63
N ASN A 103 -46.73 -12.26 11.72
CA ASN A 103 -45.63 -12.48 10.76
C ASN A 103 -46.02 -12.78 9.30
N GLY A 104 -47.28 -12.95 8.95
CA GLY A 104 -47.72 -13.24 7.57
C GLY A 104 -47.90 -12.03 6.66
N ALA A 105 -48.15 -10.85 7.24
CA ALA A 105 -48.48 -9.65 6.47
C ALA A 105 -47.21 -8.95 5.89
N LEU A 106 -46.05 -9.13 6.53
CA LEU A 106 -44.79 -8.55 6.08
C LEU A 106 -44.28 -9.21 4.79
N ILE A 107 -44.38 -10.52 4.68
CA ILE A 107 -44.00 -11.30 3.49
C ILE A 107 -44.88 -10.97 2.30
N GLY A 108 -46.18 -10.76 2.52
CA GLY A 108 -47.16 -10.36 1.47
C GLY A 108 -46.85 -8.97 0.90
N ARG A 109 -46.45 -8.01 1.75
CA ARG A 109 -46.09 -6.65 1.32
C ARG A 109 -44.76 -6.60 0.58
N ILE A 110 -43.77 -7.38 1.01
CA ILE A 110 -42.47 -7.49 0.30
C ILE A 110 -42.66 -8.15 -1.07
N ARG A 111 -43.51 -9.15 -1.18
CA ARG A 111 -43.83 -9.80 -2.46
C ARG A 111 -44.62 -8.88 -3.41
N GLY A 112 -45.53 -8.09 -2.91
CA GLY A 112 -46.26 -7.06 -3.67
C GLY A 112 -45.35 -5.93 -4.14
N ALA A 113 -44.42 -5.46 -3.31
CA ALA A 113 -43.45 -4.43 -3.69
C ALA A 113 -42.46 -4.93 -4.74
N ILE A 114 -42.08 -6.20 -4.71
CA ILE A 114 -41.19 -6.81 -5.72
C ILE A 114 -41.92 -7.03 -7.04
N GLN A 115 -43.21 -7.32 -7.01
CA GLN A 115 -44.02 -7.52 -8.24
C GLN A 115 -44.35 -6.18 -8.91
N ASN A 116 -44.67 -5.14 -8.15
CA ASN A 116 -44.87 -3.78 -8.67
C ASN A 116 -43.60 -3.11 -9.19
N ALA A 117 -42.42 -3.49 -8.68
CA ALA A 117 -41.14 -3.00 -9.21
C ALA A 117 -40.74 -3.64 -10.56
N LYS A 118 -41.41 -4.70 -10.99
CA LYS A 118 -41.16 -5.35 -12.31
C LYS A 118 -41.95 -4.79 -13.47
N GLU A 119 -42.94 -3.94 -13.21
CA GLU A 119 -43.78 -3.31 -14.24
C GLU A 119 -43.49 -1.81 -14.46
N GLN A 120 -42.49 -1.22 -13.76
CA GLN A 120 -42.09 0.16 -14.05
C GLN A 120 -41.13 0.16 -15.24
N ILE A 121 -41.50 0.95 -16.23
CA ILE A 121 -40.68 1.38 -17.37
C ILE A 121 -39.29 1.74 -16.84
N ASP A 122 -38.24 1.13 -17.42
CA ASP A 122 -36.84 1.43 -17.05
C ASP A 122 -36.61 2.95 -17.09
N PRO A 123 -36.18 3.57 -15.99
CA PRO A 123 -35.91 4.99 -15.99
C PRO A 123 -34.82 5.28 -17.02
N LEU A 124 -35.02 6.30 -17.82
CA LEU A 124 -34.05 6.74 -18.82
C LEU A 124 -32.78 7.16 -18.05
N GLU A 125 -31.78 6.30 -18.05
CA GLU A 125 -30.46 6.64 -17.50
C GLU A 125 -29.74 7.56 -18.51
N LEU A 126 -29.34 8.73 -18.04
CA LEU A 126 -28.61 9.72 -18.82
C LEU A 126 -27.20 9.89 -18.29
N VAL A 127 -26.23 9.97 -19.19
CA VAL A 127 -24.88 10.43 -18.88
C VAL A 127 -24.82 11.93 -19.12
N ARG A 128 -24.44 12.66 -18.09
CA ARG A 128 -24.16 14.09 -18.18
C ARG A 128 -22.65 14.26 -18.40
N VAL A 129 -22.27 14.86 -19.53
CA VAL A 129 -20.89 15.23 -19.87
C VAL A 129 -20.77 16.73 -19.82
N GLN A 130 -19.79 17.25 -19.11
CA GLN A 130 -19.52 18.66 -18.94
C GLN A 130 -18.03 18.93 -19.06
N PHE A 131 -17.63 20.06 -19.63
CA PHE A 131 -16.23 20.42 -19.75
C PHE A 131 -16.07 21.92 -19.98
N LEU A 132 -14.89 22.44 -19.70
CA LEU A 132 -14.46 23.75 -20.16
C LEU A 132 -13.86 23.63 -21.57
N PHE A 133 -13.96 24.71 -22.37
CA PHE A 133 -13.40 24.71 -23.72
C PHE A 133 -12.88 26.11 -24.10
N ARG A 134 -11.98 26.16 -25.09
CA ARG A 134 -11.43 27.42 -25.62
C ARG A 134 -12.02 27.77 -26.96
N GLY A 135 -12.13 29.11 -27.22
CA GLY A 135 -12.56 29.66 -28.49
C GLY A 135 -14.06 29.70 -28.68
N VAL A 136 -14.50 30.34 -29.75
CA VAL A 136 -15.91 30.63 -30.03
C VAL A 136 -16.47 29.88 -31.24
N GLU A 137 -15.61 29.27 -32.03
CA GLU A 137 -16.01 28.54 -33.25
C GLU A 137 -16.63 27.19 -32.91
N PRO A 138 -17.56 26.68 -33.73
CA PRO A 138 -18.09 25.32 -33.58
C PRO A 138 -16.95 24.27 -33.63
N PHE A 139 -17.12 23.18 -32.91
CA PHE A 139 -16.16 22.07 -32.89
C PHE A 139 -16.82 20.72 -32.57
N GLN A 140 -16.15 19.66 -32.94
CA GLN A 140 -16.63 18.30 -32.69
C GLN A 140 -16.01 17.70 -31.43
N VAL A 141 -16.84 17.14 -30.58
CA VAL A 141 -16.43 16.39 -29.40
C VAL A 141 -16.70 14.93 -29.65
N HIS A 142 -15.67 14.14 -29.37
CA HIS A 142 -15.71 12.70 -29.49
C HIS A 142 -15.83 12.10 -28.09
N LEU A 143 -16.83 11.29 -27.89
CA LEU A 143 -17.06 10.51 -26.67
C LEU A 143 -16.75 9.07 -27.00
N SER A 144 -15.71 8.53 -26.41
CA SER A 144 -15.31 7.14 -26.58
C SER A 144 -15.63 6.37 -25.30
N GLY A 145 -16.60 5.49 -25.37
CA GLY A 145 -16.96 4.48 -24.39
C GLY A 145 -16.92 3.12 -25.06
N ASP A 146 -17.91 2.28 -24.79
CA ASP A 146 -18.10 1.01 -25.53
C ASP A 146 -18.59 1.28 -26.96
N ILE A 147 -19.29 2.39 -27.16
CA ILE A 147 -19.68 2.93 -28.46
C ILE A 147 -19.10 4.32 -28.60
N GLU A 148 -18.54 4.61 -29.75
CA GLU A 148 -18.04 5.94 -30.08
C GLU A 148 -19.18 6.83 -30.58
N THR A 149 -19.26 8.03 -30.03
CA THR A 149 -20.26 9.03 -30.42
C THR A 149 -19.55 10.35 -30.67
N THR A 150 -19.86 10.99 -31.80
CA THR A 150 -19.37 12.33 -32.14
C THR A 150 -20.51 13.32 -32.08
N LEU A 151 -20.32 14.43 -31.39
CA LEU A 151 -21.28 15.48 -31.22
C LEU A 151 -20.71 16.84 -31.63
N GLU A 152 -21.47 17.64 -32.32
CA GLU A 152 -21.09 19.01 -32.67
C GLU A 152 -21.49 19.98 -31.56
N VAL A 153 -20.53 20.78 -31.10
CA VAL A 153 -20.74 21.82 -30.08
C VAL A 153 -20.71 23.18 -30.77
N ILE A 154 -21.82 23.92 -30.68
CA ILE A 154 -21.96 25.27 -31.25
C ILE A 154 -22.01 26.23 -30.06
N PRO A 155 -20.92 26.95 -29.74
CA PRO A 155 -20.91 27.88 -28.62
C PRO A 155 -21.75 29.14 -28.88
N ILE A 156 -22.47 29.57 -27.86
CA ILE A 156 -23.15 30.86 -27.87
C ILE A 156 -22.20 31.89 -27.26
N LYS A 157 -21.87 32.95 -28.01
CA LYS A 157 -21.04 34.04 -27.48
C LYS A 157 -21.93 35.00 -26.67
N LEU A 158 -21.69 35.09 -25.37
CA LEU A 158 -22.26 36.13 -24.55
C LEU A 158 -21.37 37.37 -24.66
N LEU A 159 -21.99 38.52 -25.08
CA LEU A 159 -21.36 39.82 -25.00
C LEU A 159 -21.37 40.21 -23.51
N ASP A 160 -20.23 40.15 -22.85
CA ASP A 160 -20.06 40.56 -21.46
C ASP A 160 -19.99 42.12 -21.46
N PRO A 161 -20.94 42.83 -20.87
CA PRO A 161 -20.94 44.28 -20.87
C PRO A 161 -19.78 44.91 -20.10
N ASP A 162 -19.10 44.17 -19.23
CA ASP A 162 -18.04 44.66 -18.36
C ASP A 162 -16.63 44.61 -18.97
N HIS A 163 -16.44 43.95 -20.11
CA HIS A 163 -15.13 43.86 -20.76
C HIS A 163 -14.80 45.02 -21.74
N ALA A 164 -15.73 45.98 -21.90
CA ALA A 164 -15.55 47.07 -22.86
C ALA A 164 -14.63 48.23 -22.43
N THR A 165 -14.10 48.23 -21.19
CA THR A 165 -13.41 49.44 -20.65
C THR A 165 -12.18 49.23 -19.81
N ASP A 166 -11.60 48.07 -19.68
CA ASP A 166 -10.37 47.91 -18.83
C ASP A 166 -9.15 47.42 -19.62
N THR A 167 -8.48 48.35 -20.28
CA THR A 167 -7.13 48.18 -20.81
C THR A 167 -6.12 48.61 -19.74
N GLY A 168 -5.85 47.78 -18.74
CA GLY A 168 -4.73 48.08 -17.89
C GLY A 168 -4.74 47.46 -16.50
N LYS A 169 -3.86 46.53 -16.31
CA LYS A 169 -3.27 46.03 -15.06
C LYS A 169 -3.98 44.92 -14.29
N GLY A 170 -3.27 43.82 -14.23
CA GLY A 170 -3.42 42.78 -13.22
C GLY A 170 -4.18 41.53 -13.70
N ASN A 171 -3.46 40.58 -14.26
CA ASN A 171 -3.97 39.29 -14.69
C ASN A 171 -4.39 38.40 -13.51
N SER A 172 -5.61 38.58 -13.00
CA SER A 172 -6.34 37.41 -12.51
C SER A 172 -7.38 37.06 -13.60
N GLU A 173 -7.21 35.91 -14.25
CA GLU A 173 -8.15 35.37 -15.20
C GLU A 173 -9.46 35.04 -14.48
N LYS A 174 -10.41 35.99 -14.45
CA LYS A 174 -11.72 35.76 -13.87
C LYS A 174 -12.66 35.22 -14.95
N LEU A 175 -13.37 34.14 -14.61
CA LEU A 175 -14.47 33.63 -15.43
C LEU A 175 -15.58 34.69 -15.57
N SER A 176 -16.32 34.67 -16.69
CA SER A 176 -17.42 35.56 -16.95
C SER A 176 -18.46 35.60 -15.82
N GLN A 177 -18.94 36.76 -15.46
CA GLN A 177 -19.94 36.96 -14.41
C GLN A 177 -21.39 36.83 -14.91
N ALA A 178 -21.62 36.56 -16.21
CA ALA A 178 -22.98 36.38 -16.75
C ALA A 178 -23.75 35.27 -16.02
N PRO A 179 -24.97 35.47 -15.52
CA PRO A 179 -25.69 34.51 -14.67
C PRO A 179 -25.88 33.13 -15.32
N GLN A 180 -26.14 33.12 -16.64
CA GLN A 180 -26.27 31.85 -17.38
C GLN A 180 -24.98 31.07 -17.47
N PHE A 181 -23.87 31.77 -17.68
CA PHE A 181 -22.55 31.17 -17.68
C PHE A 181 -22.19 30.62 -16.28
N GLN A 182 -22.42 31.40 -15.23
CA GLN A 182 -22.15 30.99 -13.84
C GLN A 182 -22.98 29.76 -13.44
N ALA A 183 -24.21 29.65 -13.88
CA ALA A 183 -25.05 28.47 -13.63
C ALA A 183 -24.48 27.20 -14.28
N LEU A 184 -23.94 27.30 -15.50
CA LEU A 184 -23.27 26.18 -16.18
C LEU A 184 -21.93 25.83 -15.53
N VAL A 185 -21.13 26.82 -15.12
CA VAL A 185 -19.88 26.65 -14.41
C VAL A 185 -20.12 25.93 -13.07
N GLN A 186 -21.14 26.38 -12.31
CA GLN A 186 -21.49 25.72 -11.06
C GLN A 186 -21.91 24.26 -11.29
N SER A 187 -22.73 24.00 -12.31
CA SER A 187 -23.12 22.63 -12.66
C SER A 187 -21.92 21.75 -13.06
N TRP A 188 -20.99 22.31 -13.86
CA TRP A 188 -19.74 21.62 -14.21
C TRP A 188 -18.90 21.34 -12.98
N TRP A 189 -18.72 22.34 -12.11
CA TRP A 189 -17.93 22.20 -10.91
C TRP A 189 -18.45 21.13 -9.96
N GLU A 190 -19.76 21.10 -9.73
CA GLU A 190 -20.42 20.05 -8.94
C GLU A 190 -20.16 18.65 -9.53
N GLY A 191 -20.31 18.49 -10.83
CA GLY A 191 -20.02 17.25 -11.53
C GLY A 191 -18.54 16.85 -11.41
N TYR A 192 -17.64 17.81 -11.60
CA TYR A 192 -16.19 17.60 -11.52
C TYR A 192 -15.75 17.17 -10.12
N VAL A 193 -16.24 17.87 -9.10
CA VAL A 193 -15.98 17.54 -7.70
C VAL A 193 -16.55 16.18 -7.29
N ASN A 194 -17.76 15.85 -7.75
CA ASN A 194 -18.38 14.55 -7.48
C ASN A 194 -17.58 13.41 -8.13
N GLN A 195 -17.07 13.63 -9.34
CA GLN A 195 -16.16 12.68 -9.98
C GLN A 195 -14.87 12.51 -9.19
N ALA A 196 -14.21 13.61 -8.82
CA ALA A 196 -13.00 13.59 -8.02
C ALA A 196 -13.21 12.89 -6.66
N LYS A 197 -14.34 13.16 -5.99
CA LYS A 197 -14.70 12.50 -4.72
C LYS A 197 -14.83 10.99 -4.88
N ARG A 198 -15.51 10.51 -5.93
CA ARG A 198 -15.62 9.07 -6.21
C ARG A 198 -14.27 8.41 -6.42
N GLN A 199 -13.30 9.12 -7.01
CA GLN A 199 -11.94 8.61 -7.18
C GLN A 199 -11.17 8.59 -5.86
N LEU A 200 -11.27 9.64 -5.05
CA LEU A 200 -10.62 9.74 -3.75
C LEU A 200 -11.13 8.71 -2.74
N GLU A 201 -12.37 8.28 -2.84
CA GLU A 201 -12.96 7.24 -1.98
C GLU A 201 -12.46 5.82 -2.32
N ARG A 202 -11.72 5.63 -3.42
CA ARG A 202 -11.17 4.35 -3.84
C ARG A 202 -9.79 4.12 -3.21
N SER A 203 -9.69 3.06 -2.43
CA SER A 203 -8.43 2.73 -1.73
C SER A 203 -7.29 2.24 -2.64
N ASP A 204 -7.62 1.83 -3.87
CA ASP A 204 -6.70 1.23 -4.85
C ASP A 204 -6.43 2.13 -6.07
N TYR A 205 -6.89 3.37 -6.03
CA TYR A 205 -6.70 4.37 -7.06
C TYR A 205 -5.80 5.52 -6.55
N PRO A 206 -4.68 5.81 -7.20
CA PRO A 206 -3.81 6.93 -6.82
C PRO A 206 -4.38 8.26 -7.36
N ALA A 207 -5.39 8.82 -6.68
CA ALA A 207 -6.14 10.01 -7.12
C ALA A 207 -5.35 11.32 -6.95
N ILE A 208 -4.07 11.34 -7.35
CA ILE A 208 -3.20 12.51 -7.24
C ILE A 208 -3.56 13.61 -8.22
N VAL A 209 -3.95 13.24 -9.45
CA VAL A 209 -4.35 14.17 -10.51
C VAL A 209 -5.61 14.90 -10.10
N GLU A 210 -6.64 14.17 -9.68
CA GLU A 210 -7.94 14.73 -9.26
C GLU A 210 -7.79 15.59 -8.01
N SER A 211 -6.97 15.16 -7.06
CA SER A 211 -6.69 15.94 -5.86
C SER A 211 -6.05 17.28 -6.20
N TYR A 212 -5.02 17.27 -7.04
CA TYR A 212 -4.34 18.48 -7.45
C TYR A 212 -5.26 19.40 -8.26
N LEU A 213 -5.87 18.90 -9.34
CA LEU A 213 -6.71 19.72 -10.23
C LEU A 213 -7.90 20.33 -9.50
N THR A 214 -8.58 19.58 -8.62
CA THR A 214 -9.69 20.09 -7.85
C THR A 214 -9.27 21.28 -6.97
N HIS A 215 -8.13 21.20 -6.30
CA HIS A 215 -7.63 22.32 -5.48
C HIS A 215 -7.14 23.49 -6.34
N MET A 216 -6.42 23.21 -7.42
CA MET A 216 -5.91 24.23 -8.34
C MET A 216 -7.03 25.01 -9.00
N LEU A 217 -8.06 24.33 -9.54
CA LEU A 217 -9.23 24.96 -10.17
C LEU A 217 -10.03 25.79 -9.16
N ALA A 218 -10.24 25.26 -7.95
CA ALA A 218 -10.92 26.00 -6.88
C ALA A 218 -10.17 27.28 -6.53
N TYR A 219 -8.86 27.22 -6.37
CA TYR A 219 -8.02 28.37 -6.08
C TYR A 219 -8.00 29.38 -7.23
N ARG A 220 -7.72 28.91 -8.45
CA ARG A 220 -7.53 29.77 -9.64
C ARG A 220 -8.80 30.51 -10.02
N TYR A 221 -9.95 29.86 -9.92
CA TYR A 221 -11.24 30.41 -10.36
C TYR A 221 -12.17 30.85 -9.22
N GLY A 222 -11.69 30.78 -7.97
CA GLY A 222 -12.48 31.18 -6.80
C GLY A 222 -13.70 30.29 -6.55
N LEU A 223 -13.62 28.99 -6.90
CA LEU A 223 -14.68 28.01 -6.71
C LEU A 223 -14.64 27.43 -5.30
N GLU A 224 -15.81 27.13 -4.74
CA GLU A 224 -15.88 26.60 -3.38
C GLU A 224 -15.56 25.08 -3.34
N LEU A 225 -14.57 24.71 -2.51
CA LEU A 225 -14.29 23.30 -2.25
C LEU A 225 -15.33 22.73 -1.29
N PRO A 226 -15.82 21.51 -1.52
CA PRO A 226 -16.68 20.79 -0.57
C PRO A 226 -15.99 20.51 0.76
N ASP A 227 -16.79 20.45 1.83
CA ASP A 227 -16.28 20.18 3.19
C ASP A 227 -15.53 18.85 3.31
N VAL A 228 -15.88 17.86 2.50
CA VAL A 228 -15.19 16.56 2.47
C VAL A 228 -13.73 16.69 2.03
N LEU A 229 -13.48 17.62 1.09
CA LEU A 229 -12.11 17.92 0.63
C LEU A 229 -11.41 18.95 1.51
N LYS A 230 -12.16 19.71 2.31
CA LYS A 230 -11.63 20.67 3.29
C LYS A 230 -11.17 20.00 4.59
N LYS A 231 -11.73 18.85 4.97
CA LYS A 231 -11.39 18.19 6.23
C LYS A 231 -10.08 17.39 6.06
N PRO A 232 -9.14 17.52 7.00
CA PRO A 232 -8.02 16.60 7.07
C PRO A 232 -8.58 15.18 7.25
N ALA A 233 -7.92 14.20 6.65
CA ALA A 233 -8.20 12.81 6.96
C ALA A 233 -8.24 12.66 8.48
N SER A 234 -9.28 12.00 8.99
CA SER A 234 -9.62 12.00 10.42
C SER A 234 -8.38 11.81 11.27
N LYS A 235 -8.21 12.69 12.28
CA LYS A 235 -7.16 12.52 13.31
C LYS A 235 -7.15 11.04 13.69
N ARG A 236 -6.00 10.38 13.52
CA ARG A 236 -5.79 8.99 13.93
C ARG A 236 -6.47 8.78 15.27
N LYS A 237 -7.42 7.86 15.34
CA LYS A 237 -7.92 7.41 16.62
C LYS A 237 -6.71 6.87 17.36
N GLN A 238 -6.38 7.48 18.48
CA GLN A 238 -5.25 7.12 19.37
C GLN A 238 -5.28 5.67 19.91
N SER A 239 -6.17 4.85 19.38
CA SER A 239 -6.44 3.48 19.83
C SER A 239 -5.96 2.39 18.89
N ASP A 240 -4.86 2.64 18.13
CA ASP A 240 -4.27 1.55 17.35
C ASP A 240 -3.62 0.54 18.31
N PRO A 241 -4.06 -0.72 18.33
CA PRO A 241 -3.60 -1.70 19.33
C PRO A 241 -2.11 -2.08 19.20
N LEU A 242 -1.45 -1.69 18.11
CA LEU A 242 -0.04 -1.97 17.86
C LEU A 242 0.71 -0.75 17.30
N PRO A 243 0.98 0.28 18.12
CA PRO A 243 1.68 1.50 17.70
C PRO A 243 3.07 1.26 17.10
N THR A 244 3.75 0.17 17.47
CA THR A 244 5.04 -0.21 16.88
C THR A 244 4.90 -0.56 15.41
N ILE A 245 3.83 -1.27 15.03
CA ILE A 245 3.52 -1.56 13.63
C ILE A 245 3.17 -0.27 12.89
N ALA A 246 2.47 0.65 13.52
CA ALA A 246 2.15 1.94 12.93
C ALA A 246 3.39 2.82 12.66
N LEU A 247 4.44 2.73 13.48
CA LEU A 247 5.73 3.39 13.21
C LEU A 247 6.40 2.86 11.93
N VAL A 248 6.21 1.58 11.64
CA VAL A 248 6.84 0.92 10.50
C VAL A 248 5.98 0.99 9.24
N ALA A 249 4.66 0.85 9.36
CA ALA A 249 3.73 0.71 8.24
C ALA A 249 2.91 1.97 7.93
N GLY A 250 2.87 2.97 8.81
CA GLY A 250 1.98 4.14 8.69
C GLY A 250 2.47 5.28 7.80
N VAL A 251 3.63 5.16 7.17
CA VAL A 251 4.24 6.25 6.39
C VAL A 251 3.43 6.57 5.13
N GLU A 252 2.85 5.59 4.46
CA GLU A 252 2.05 5.82 3.25
C GLU A 252 0.76 6.61 3.54
N GLU A 253 0.10 6.33 4.66
CA GLU A 253 -1.08 7.08 5.08
C GLU A 253 -0.71 8.54 5.41
N LEU A 254 0.39 8.73 6.15
CA LEU A 254 0.93 10.06 6.43
C LEU A 254 1.32 10.81 5.17
N ARG A 255 1.90 10.13 4.17
CA ARG A 255 2.24 10.72 2.88
C ARG A 255 1.00 11.26 2.16
N ALA A 256 -0.07 10.46 2.08
CA ALA A 256 -1.32 10.88 1.46
C ALA A 256 -1.95 12.09 2.20
N GLU A 257 -1.89 12.09 3.53
CA GLU A 257 -2.36 13.19 4.36
C GLU A 257 -1.57 14.48 4.09
N LEU A 258 -0.24 14.41 4.08
CA LEU A 258 0.63 15.58 3.85
C LEU A 258 0.53 16.11 2.42
N PHE A 259 0.30 15.24 1.42
CA PHE A 259 0.00 15.68 0.06
C PHE A 259 -1.28 16.54 0.04
N GLN A 260 -2.35 16.06 0.66
CA GLN A 260 -3.60 16.81 0.78
C GLN A 260 -3.44 18.11 1.58
N GLU A 261 -2.62 18.09 2.65
CA GLU A 261 -2.31 19.28 3.43
C GLU A 261 -1.55 20.33 2.59
N SER A 262 -0.58 19.89 1.80
CA SER A 262 0.24 20.76 0.95
C SER A 262 -0.59 21.48 -0.13
N LEU A 263 -1.70 20.90 -0.55
CA LEU A 263 -2.65 21.53 -1.49
C LEU A 263 -3.56 22.56 -0.82
N ARG A 264 -3.83 22.44 0.48
CA ARG A 264 -4.83 23.24 1.20
C ARG A 264 -4.27 24.43 1.95
N LYS A 265 -3.08 24.28 2.51
CA LYS A 265 -2.56 25.18 3.52
C LYS A 265 -1.54 26.14 2.94
N ALA A 266 -1.85 27.45 3.04
CA ALA A 266 -0.84 28.46 2.92
C ALA A 266 -0.01 28.43 4.23
N PRO A 267 1.30 28.16 4.19
CA PRO A 267 2.12 28.32 5.39
C PRO A 267 2.04 29.76 5.89
N PRO A 268 2.04 29.98 7.20
CA PRO A 268 2.00 31.33 7.75
C PRO A 268 3.24 32.12 7.29
N LEU A 269 3.06 33.37 6.90
CA LEU A 269 4.12 34.25 6.41
C LEU A 269 5.22 34.51 7.46
N ASN A 270 4.92 34.38 8.76
CA ASN A 270 5.84 34.52 9.86
C ASN A 270 5.84 33.27 10.74
N VAL A 271 6.73 32.36 10.45
CA VAL A 271 6.90 31.14 11.24
C VAL A 271 7.82 31.39 12.42
N LYS A 272 7.30 31.21 13.65
CA LYS A 272 8.14 31.30 14.86
C LYS A 272 8.98 30.03 14.95
N MET A 273 10.30 30.18 14.79
CA MET A 273 11.25 29.10 15.00
C MET A 273 11.51 28.91 16.49
N VAL A 274 11.63 27.66 16.90
CA VAL A 274 11.89 27.24 18.28
C VAL A 274 12.95 26.15 18.29
N PRO A 275 13.69 25.96 19.38
CA PRO A 275 14.61 24.84 19.52
C PRO A 275 13.89 23.48 19.36
N THR A 276 14.61 22.53 18.82
CA THR A 276 14.12 21.15 18.65
C THR A 276 13.58 20.59 19.97
N PRO A 277 12.38 20.01 20.01
CA PRO A 277 11.79 19.41 21.22
C PRO A 277 12.66 18.28 21.77
N VAL A 278 12.52 18.03 23.07
CA VAL A 278 13.20 16.91 23.73
C VAL A 278 12.42 15.62 23.49
N ALA A 279 13.16 14.52 23.25
CA ALA A 279 12.57 13.18 23.11
C ALA A 279 11.86 12.74 24.41
N PRO A 280 10.87 11.83 24.34
CA PRO A 280 10.26 11.24 25.53
C PRO A 280 11.31 10.61 26.44
N ARG A 281 11.04 10.62 27.74
CA ARG A 281 11.86 9.85 28.69
C ARG A 281 11.50 8.37 28.58
N TRP A 282 12.52 7.56 28.36
CA TRP A 282 12.37 6.12 28.24
C TRP A 282 12.72 5.45 29.56
N ILE A 283 12.02 4.36 29.85
CA ILE A 283 12.32 3.45 30.95
C ILE A 283 13.02 2.24 30.32
N ASP A 284 14.19 1.90 30.87
CA ASP A 284 14.88 0.69 30.44
C ASP A 284 14.25 -0.54 31.07
N ALA A 285 14.07 -1.58 30.24
CA ALA A 285 13.58 -2.86 30.75
C ALA A 285 14.60 -3.48 31.70
N SER A 286 14.11 -4.15 32.75
CA SER A 286 14.97 -5.01 33.58
C SER A 286 15.35 -6.25 32.76
N ILE A 287 16.59 -6.30 32.31
CA ILE A 287 17.11 -7.39 31.47
C ILE A 287 17.98 -8.30 32.34
N PRO A 288 17.75 -9.62 32.32
CA PRO A 288 18.65 -10.57 32.97
C PRO A 288 20.06 -10.44 32.39
N VAL A 289 21.06 -10.52 33.26
CA VAL A 289 22.47 -10.47 32.84
C VAL A 289 22.80 -11.75 32.11
N ALA A 290 23.24 -11.64 30.85
CA ALA A 290 23.70 -12.77 30.10
C ALA A 290 25.09 -13.22 30.62
N PRO A 291 25.44 -14.52 30.56
CA PRO A 291 26.74 -15.03 30.89
C PRO A 291 27.87 -14.29 30.14
N GLU A 292 29.02 -14.11 30.78
CA GLU A 292 30.16 -13.42 30.16
C GLU A 292 30.75 -14.22 28.99
N ASP A 293 30.69 -15.54 29.07
CA ASP A 293 31.17 -16.48 28.05
C ASP A 293 30.19 -16.67 26.87
N LEU A 294 29.07 -15.94 26.87
CA LEU A 294 28.12 -16.00 25.76
C LEU A 294 28.76 -15.59 24.43
N VAL A 295 28.74 -16.53 23.49
CA VAL A 295 29.28 -16.30 22.14
C VAL A 295 28.38 -15.37 21.34
N ILE A 296 28.96 -14.30 20.81
CA ILE A 296 28.31 -13.33 19.96
C ILE A 296 29.08 -13.22 18.65
N GLU A 297 28.38 -13.09 17.54
CA GLU A 297 29.00 -12.88 16.25
C GLU A 297 29.90 -11.65 16.22
N THR A 298 31.05 -11.79 15.60
CA THR A 298 32.07 -10.72 15.56
C THR A 298 31.56 -9.46 14.88
N ILE A 299 30.68 -9.62 13.87
CA ILE A 299 30.15 -8.50 13.12
C ILE A 299 29.26 -7.57 13.97
N ALA A 300 28.56 -8.09 15.00
CA ALA A 300 27.72 -7.29 15.88
C ALA A 300 28.54 -6.34 16.79
N LYS A 301 29.84 -6.60 16.96
CA LYS A 301 30.74 -5.77 17.78
C LYS A 301 31.16 -4.46 17.14
N VAL A 302 30.83 -4.28 15.87
CA VAL A 302 31.08 -3.01 15.13
C VAL A 302 29.81 -2.36 14.63
N VAL A 303 28.63 -2.85 15.05
CA VAL A 303 27.32 -2.31 14.69
C VAL A 303 26.87 -1.30 15.74
N PRO A 304 26.45 -0.08 15.36
CA PRO A 304 25.84 0.88 16.27
C PRO A 304 24.53 0.35 16.88
N PRO A 305 24.28 0.52 18.19
CA PRO A 305 23.11 -0.08 18.87
C PRO A 305 21.78 0.49 18.41
N GLU A 306 21.74 1.70 17.84
CA GLU A 306 20.55 2.36 17.30
C GLU A 306 20.16 1.88 15.90
N CYS A 307 20.88 0.91 15.34
CA CYS A 307 20.57 0.33 14.04
C CYS A 307 19.64 -0.88 14.16
N TYR A 308 18.78 -1.09 13.15
CA TYR A 308 18.28 -2.43 12.92
C TYR A 308 19.42 -3.31 12.39
N TYR A 309 19.32 -4.60 12.65
CA TYR A 309 20.38 -5.56 12.31
C TYR A 309 19.77 -6.79 11.63
N LEU A 310 20.08 -6.97 10.34
CA LEU A 310 19.76 -8.17 9.56
C LEU A 310 21.07 -8.93 9.31
N HIS A 311 21.23 -10.03 9.98
CA HIS A 311 22.42 -10.88 9.89
C HIS A 311 22.16 -12.09 8.98
N PHE A 312 23.07 -12.32 8.07
CA PHE A 312 23.03 -13.44 7.11
C PHE A 312 24.28 -14.29 7.32
N ALA A 313 24.27 -15.29 8.10
CA ALA A 313 25.43 -16.13 8.45
C ALA A 313 26.34 -16.54 7.25
N SER A 314 25.91 -16.31 6.01
CA SER A 314 26.69 -16.48 4.78
C SER A 314 26.22 -15.56 3.67
N PHE A 315 27.07 -15.33 2.68
CA PHE A 315 26.69 -14.58 1.47
C PHE A 315 25.61 -15.30 0.64
N SER A 316 25.64 -16.63 0.63
CA SER A 316 24.62 -17.46 -0.04
C SER A 316 23.23 -17.25 0.57
N ASN A 317 23.11 -17.06 1.88
CA ASN A 317 21.83 -16.76 2.54
C ASN A 317 21.27 -15.39 2.14
N TYR A 318 22.14 -14.41 1.98
CA TYR A 318 21.75 -13.10 1.44
C TYR A 318 21.25 -13.22 -0.01
N LEU A 319 21.94 -13.95 -0.87
CA LEU A 319 21.52 -14.18 -2.25
C LEU A 319 20.15 -14.88 -2.32
N TRP A 320 19.93 -15.85 -1.46
CA TRP A 320 18.63 -16.51 -1.36
C TRP A 320 17.53 -15.53 -0.93
N PHE A 321 17.79 -14.70 0.08
CA PHE A 321 16.85 -13.69 0.55
C PHE A 321 16.51 -12.68 -0.56
N GLN A 322 17.54 -12.22 -1.30
CA GLN A 322 17.35 -11.33 -2.44
C GLN A 322 16.48 -11.99 -3.52
N SER A 323 16.79 -13.23 -3.91
CA SER A 323 16.02 -13.97 -4.91
C SER A 323 14.59 -14.25 -4.47
N LEU A 324 14.37 -14.50 -3.18
CA LEU A 324 13.02 -14.66 -2.62
C LEU A 324 12.17 -13.40 -2.80
N SER A 325 12.76 -12.24 -2.59
CA SER A 325 12.05 -10.97 -2.76
C SER A 325 11.80 -10.64 -4.24
N GLU A 326 12.78 -10.84 -5.12
CA GLU A 326 12.67 -10.58 -6.56
C GLU A 326 11.63 -11.47 -7.25
N THR A 327 11.65 -12.77 -6.97
CA THR A 327 10.71 -13.72 -7.60
C THR A 327 9.26 -13.54 -7.13
N ARG A 328 9.03 -12.78 -6.07
CA ARG A 328 7.71 -12.62 -5.43
C ARG A 328 7.19 -11.19 -5.44
N GLY A 329 7.66 -10.36 -6.36
CA GLY A 329 7.15 -9.01 -6.59
C GLY A 329 8.09 -7.89 -6.13
N GLY A 330 9.34 -8.19 -5.83
CA GLY A 330 10.38 -7.19 -5.52
C GLY A 330 10.31 -6.56 -4.13
N ASP A 331 9.27 -6.89 -3.36
CA ASP A 331 9.06 -6.42 -1.99
C ASP A 331 8.30 -7.48 -1.19
N LEU A 332 8.76 -7.80 0.01
CA LEU A 332 8.07 -8.74 0.92
C LEU A 332 6.65 -8.28 1.26
N ALA A 333 6.41 -6.96 1.30
CA ALA A 333 5.07 -6.42 1.51
C ALA A 333 4.11 -6.75 0.37
N GLN A 334 4.59 -6.84 -0.87
CA GLN A 334 3.76 -7.22 -2.03
C GLN A 334 3.34 -8.69 -2.01
N MET A 335 4.07 -9.54 -1.31
CA MET A 335 3.65 -10.94 -1.11
C MET A 335 2.34 -11.06 -0.33
N ALA A 336 2.11 -10.12 0.59
CA ALA A 336 0.94 -10.11 1.47
C ALA A 336 -0.12 -9.09 1.06
N VAL A 337 0.27 -7.97 0.43
CA VAL A 337 -0.62 -6.87 0.05
C VAL A 337 -0.56 -6.66 -1.46
N LEU A 338 -1.69 -6.86 -2.12
CA LEU A 338 -1.80 -6.62 -3.54
C LEU A 338 -1.73 -5.11 -3.82
N ARG A 339 -0.65 -4.66 -4.44
CA ARG A 339 -0.44 -3.27 -4.85
C ARG A 339 -0.38 -3.16 -6.36
N GLY A 340 -0.89 -2.06 -6.88
CA GLY A 340 -0.84 -1.75 -8.32
C GLY A 340 0.48 -1.14 -8.79
N PHE A 341 1.48 -1.02 -7.91
CA PHE A 341 2.78 -0.42 -8.23
C PHE A 341 3.89 -1.04 -7.39
N ASN A 342 5.10 -1.04 -7.96
CA ASN A 342 6.32 -1.59 -7.36
C ASN A 342 7.38 -0.49 -7.26
N TYR A 343 7.88 -0.25 -6.06
CA TYR A 343 8.94 0.72 -5.80
C TYR A 343 10.34 0.23 -6.20
N GLU A 344 10.48 -1.02 -6.63
CA GLU A 344 11.77 -1.63 -6.99
C GLU A 344 12.85 -1.46 -5.91
N THR A 345 12.47 -1.62 -4.65
CA THR A 345 13.30 -1.29 -3.47
C THR A 345 14.68 -1.91 -3.53
N ASN A 346 14.79 -3.19 -3.93
CA ASN A 346 16.10 -3.88 -4.05
C ASN A 346 16.98 -3.23 -5.12
N LYS A 347 16.43 -2.96 -6.30
CA LYS A 347 17.18 -2.30 -7.39
C LYS A 347 17.60 -0.87 -7.02
N ARG A 348 16.78 -0.16 -6.23
CA ARG A 348 17.14 1.16 -5.68
C ARG A 348 18.30 1.06 -4.71
N MET A 349 18.29 0.12 -3.78
CA MET A 349 19.38 -0.10 -2.84
C MET A 349 20.67 -0.50 -3.56
N GLU A 350 20.61 -1.41 -4.53
CA GLU A 350 21.75 -1.78 -5.35
C GLU A 350 22.31 -0.59 -6.13
N ARG A 351 21.45 0.28 -6.67
CA ARG A 351 21.87 1.49 -7.36
C ARG A 351 22.51 2.50 -6.41
N LEU A 352 21.84 2.77 -5.28
CA LEU A 352 22.33 3.71 -4.27
C LEU A 352 23.71 3.31 -3.77
N LEU A 353 23.91 2.04 -3.40
CA LEU A 353 25.16 1.52 -2.86
C LEU A 353 26.18 1.14 -3.95
N ASN A 354 25.75 1.06 -5.22
CA ASN A 354 26.52 0.50 -6.33
C ASN A 354 27.03 -0.92 -6.02
N THR A 355 26.14 -1.77 -5.52
CA THR A 355 26.42 -3.17 -5.17
C THR A 355 25.74 -4.11 -6.15
N LYS A 356 26.23 -4.22 -7.37
CA LYS A 356 25.72 -5.23 -8.30
C LYS A 356 26.23 -6.61 -7.92
N THR A 357 25.32 -7.56 -7.74
CA THR A 357 25.67 -8.96 -7.52
C THR A 357 26.12 -9.60 -8.83
N THR A 358 27.40 -9.60 -9.09
CA THR A 358 27.97 -10.20 -10.29
C THR A 358 27.87 -11.73 -10.26
N ALA A 359 27.92 -12.38 -11.42
CA ALA A 359 27.98 -13.85 -11.51
C ALA A 359 29.18 -14.43 -10.74
N ILE A 360 30.30 -13.71 -10.68
CA ILE A 360 31.51 -14.08 -9.94
C ILE A 360 31.23 -14.03 -8.43
N ALA A 361 30.55 -12.99 -7.94
CA ALA A 361 30.16 -12.88 -6.53
C ALA A 361 29.21 -14.03 -6.12
N LYS A 362 28.30 -14.43 -7.02
CA LYS A 362 27.41 -15.58 -6.79
C LYS A 362 28.17 -16.91 -6.61
N LEU A 363 29.28 -17.10 -7.33
CA LEU A 363 30.04 -18.35 -7.29
C LEU A 363 31.07 -18.38 -6.17
N PHE A 364 31.72 -17.27 -5.86
CA PHE A 364 32.88 -17.20 -4.96
C PHE A 364 32.65 -16.35 -3.69
N GLY A 365 31.47 -15.77 -3.52
CA GLY A 365 31.20 -14.84 -2.43
C GLY A 365 31.53 -15.43 -1.06
N ASP A 366 31.08 -16.65 -0.77
CA ASP A 366 31.34 -17.35 0.51
C ASP A 366 32.81 -17.66 0.76
N SER A 367 33.67 -17.68 -0.27
CA SER A 367 35.11 -17.88 -0.11
C SER A 367 35.85 -16.59 0.29
N ILE A 368 35.26 -15.45 -0.03
CA ILE A 368 35.81 -14.10 0.19
C ILE A 368 35.19 -13.45 1.43
N ILE A 369 33.88 -13.62 1.60
CA ILE A 369 33.08 -13.05 2.67
C ILE A 369 32.84 -14.13 3.74
N GLY A 370 33.19 -13.81 4.96
CA GLY A 370 33.01 -14.74 6.12
C GLY A 370 31.67 -14.58 6.78
N ASP A 371 31.21 -13.35 6.85
CA ASP A 371 29.95 -12.99 7.48
C ASP A 371 29.44 -11.66 6.90
N MET A 372 28.13 -11.42 6.94
CA MET A 372 27.57 -10.15 6.48
C MET A 372 26.29 -9.76 7.21
N ALA A 373 26.08 -8.46 7.29
CA ALA A 373 24.85 -7.90 7.82
C ALA A 373 24.38 -6.68 7.02
N ILE A 374 23.08 -6.47 6.98
CA ILE A 374 22.48 -5.19 6.58
C ILE A 374 22.10 -4.48 7.87
N ILE A 375 22.55 -3.23 7.99
CA ILE A 375 22.25 -2.37 9.14
C ILE A 375 21.68 -1.04 8.67
N GLY A 376 20.91 -0.37 9.50
CA GLY A 376 20.39 0.95 9.16
C GLY A 376 19.58 1.56 10.29
N GLN A 377 19.28 2.84 10.12
CA GLN A 377 18.53 3.64 11.10
C GLN A 377 17.13 4.01 10.60
N ASP A 378 16.79 3.61 9.36
CA ASP A 378 15.58 4.02 8.67
C ASP A 378 14.97 2.83 7.94
N LEU A 379 13.71 2.52 8.23
CA LEU A 379 12.93 1.49 7.55
C LEU A 379 12.19 2.00 6.30
N TYR A 380 12.19 3.32 6.08
CA TYR A 380 11.57 3.94 4.92
C TYR A 380 12.50 3.91 3.70
N LEU A 381 12.59 2.74 3.09
CA LEU A 381 13.58 2.42 2.04
C LEU A 381 13.34 3.14 0.70
N GLN A 382 12.19 3.80 0.53
CA GLN A 382 11.81 4.40 -0.75
C GLN A 382 12.49 5.75 -1.02
N GLU A 383 12.90 6.47 0.02
CA GLU A 383 13.32 7.86 -0.09
C GLU A 383 14.70 8.13 0.54
N GLY A 384 15.72 7.49 0.03
CA GLY A 384 17.10 7.71 0.48
C GLY A 384 17.31 7.29 1.94
N PRO A 385 17.17 6.00 2.25
CA PRO A 385 17.31 5.49 3.61
C PRO A 385 18.75 5.58 4.13
N SER A 386 18.91 5.69 5.45
CA SER A 386 20.16 5.46 6.14
C SER A 386 20.36 3.96 6.34
N LEU A 387 21.04 3.33 5.42
CA LEU A 387 21.34 1.90 5.46
C LEU A 387 22.75 1.59 4.96
N GLY A 388 23.24 0.40 5.31
CA GLY A 388 24.51 -0.08 4.79
C GLY A 388 24.64 -1.60 4.85
N VAL A 389 25.59 -2.10 4.10
CA VAL A 389 25.99 -3.50 4.07
C VAL A 389 27.37 -3.63 4.68
N LEU A 390 27.44 -4.42 5.73
CA LEU A 390 28.68 -4.69 6.47
C LEU A 390 29.17 -6.09 6.15
N PHE A 391 30.42 -6.22 5.75
CA PHE A 391 31.07 -7.47 5.45
C PHE A 391 32.20 -7.74 6.43
N LEU A 392 32.27 -8.96 6.94
CA LEU A 392 33.47 -9.52 7.55
C LEU A 392 34.20 -10.34 6.49
N ALA A 393 35.36 -9.85 6.04
CA ALA A 393 36.10 -10.47 4.96
C ALA A 393 36.96 -11.65 5.46
N LYS A 394 36.88 -12.80 4.78
CA LYS A 394 37.92 -13.88 4.87
C LYS A 394 39.17 -13.46 4.13
N ASN A 395 39.00 -12.70 3.04
CA ASN A 395 40.12 -12.14 2.28
C ASN A 395 39.82 -10.68 1.95
N ILE A 396 40.33 -9.79 2.79
CA ILE A 396 40.06 -8.35 2.68
C ILE A 396 40.63 -7.73 1.39
N ALA A 397 41.84 -8.22 0.96
CA ALA A 397 42.47 -7.67 -0.23
C ALA A 397 41.67 -7.97 -1.50
N LEU A 398 41.12 -9.16 -1.63
CA LEU A 398 40.27 -9.53 -2.76
C LEU A 398 38.94 -8.77 -2.71
N LEU A 399 38.29 -8.69 -1.54
CA LEU A 399 37.02 -7.96 -1.40
C LEU A 399 37.20 -6.48 -1.75
N LYS A 400 38.24 -5.85 -1.21
CA LYS A 400 38.56 -4.45 -1.48
C LYS A 400 38.84 -4.20 -2.97
N SER A 401 39.67 -5.06 -3.59
CA SER A 401 39.99 -4.95 -5.00
C SER A 401 38.73 -5.09 -5.88
N SER A 402 37.87 -6.04 -5.56
CA SER A 402 36.60 -6.24 -6.28
C SER A 402 35.69 -5.03 -6.18
N LEU A 403 35.41 -4.57 -4.95
CA LEU A 403 34.55 -3.40 -4.72
C LEU A 403 35.16 -2.12 -5.30
N GLY A 404 36.48 -1.92 -5.17
CA GLY A 404 37.20 -0.75 -5.72
C GLY A 404 37.14 -0.70 -7.25
N ASN A 405 37.30 -1.83 -7.91
CA ASN A 405 37.19 -1.93 -9.37
C ASN A 405 35.76 -1.63 -9.85
N GLU A 406 34.74 -2.18 -9.15
CA GLU A 406 33.33 -1.89 -9.48
C GLU A 406 33.01 -0.41 -9.31
N ARG A 407 33.45 0.23 -8.23
CA ARG A 407 33.26 1.66 -7.98
C ARG A 407 33.96 2.53 -9.03
N THR A 408 35.20 2.17 -9.42
CA THR A 408 35.93 2.87 -10.50
C THR A 408 35.24 2.72 -11.85
N SER A 409 34.74 1.53 -12.15
CA SER A 409 33.95 1.26 -13.36
C SER A 409 32.64 2.03 -13.38
N ALA A 410 31.94 2.10 -12.25
CA ALA A 410 30.72 2.87 -12.10
C ALA A 410 30.95 4.37 -12.28
N ALA A 411 32.01 4.92 -11.70
CA ALA A 411 32.38 6.33 -11.87
C ALA A 411 32.63 6.69 -13.35
N LYS A 412 33.29 5.79 -14.10
CA LYS A 412 33.49 5.96 -15.52
C LYS A 412 32.20 5.85 -16.34
N ARG A 413 31.37 4.83 -16.04
CA ARG A 413 30.10 4.57 -16.76
C ARG A 413 29.10 5.70 -16.56
N LEU A 414 29.07 6.31 -15.38
CA LEU A 414 28.15 7.36 -14.99
C LEU A 414 28.78 8.77 -15.03
N ALA A 415 29.93 8.93 -15.72
CA ALA A 415 30.61 10.22 -15.81
C ALA A 415 29.72 11.30 -16.46
N ASP A 416 28.92 10.93 -17.46
CA ASP A 416 28.01 11.83 -18.16
C ASP A 416 26.91 12.43 -17.28
N VAL A 417 26.52 11.71 -16.22
CA VAL A 417 25.57 12.20 -15.20
C VAL A 417 26.28 12.83 -13.99
N GLY A 418 27.57 13.10 -14.10
CA GLY A 418 28.36 13.79 -13.09
C GLY A 418 28.77 12.92 -11.90
N CYS A 419 28.81 11.59 -12.07
CA CYS A 419 29.28 10.69 -11.01
C CYS A 419 30.76 10.91 -10.68
N LYS A 420 31.07 11.03 -9.39
CA LYS A 420 32.44 11.24 -8.89
C LYS A 420 32.81 10.16 -7.89
N LEU A 421 34.09 9.80 -7.92
CA LEU A 421 34.69 8.95 -6.89
C LEU A 421 35.73 9.81 -6.15
N GLU A 422 35.44 10.10 -4.90
CA GLU A 422 36.23 10.99 -4.05
C GLU A 422 36.70 10.26 -2.79
N THR A 423 37.77 10.75 -2.18
CA THR A 423 38.23 10.28 -0.87
C THR A 423 38.02 11.41 0.13
N LEU A 424 37.24 11.13 1.17
CA LEU A 424 36.94 12.04 2.27
C LEU A 424 37.70 11.59 3.50
N GLU A 425 37.93 12.51 4.42
CA GLU A 425 38.39 12.20 5.76
C GLU A 425 37.22 12.33 6.72
N ILE A 426 36.80 11.22 7.36
CA ILE A 426 35.70 11.16 8.31
C ILE A 426 36.21 10.50 9.58
N ALA A 427 36.09 11.18 10.70
CA ALA A 427 36.57 10.72 12.00
C ALA A 427 38.07 10.28 11.99
N GLY A 428 38.88 10.94 11.16
CA GLY A 428 40.33 10.64 11.03
C GLY A 428 40.64 9.47 10.09
N GLU A 429 39.66 8.84 9.49
CA GLU A 429 39.84 7.72 8.56
C GLU A 429 39.53 8.12 7.11
N LYS A 430 40.21 7.46 6.16
CA LYS A 430 39.98 7.67 4.72
C LYS A 430 38.76 6.89 4.26
N VAL A 431 37.75 7.59 3.80
CA VAL A 431 36.48 7.04 3.33
C VAL A 431 36.28 7.33 1.85
N SER A 432 36.04 6.31 1.04
CA SER A 432 35.75 6.49 -0.38
C SER A 432 34.28 6.82 -0.57
N LEU A 433 33.93 7.93 -1.24
CA LEU A 433 32.58 8.28 -1.63
C LEU A 433 32.43 8.17 -3.15
N LEU A 434 31.46 7.38 -3.59
CA LEU A 434 30.96 7.35 -4.96
C LEU A 434 29.59 8.02 -4.96
N SER A 435 29.42 9.13 -5.69
CA SER A 435 28.16 9.86 -5.67
C SER A 435 27.84 10.54 -6.99
N THR A 436 26.54 10.70 -7.27
CA THR A 436 25.99 11.56 -8.32
C THR A 436 25.40 12.82 -7.71
N PRO A 437 25.31 13.94 -8.45
CA PRO A 437 24.74 15.20 -7.95
C PRO A 437 23.29 15.08 -7.45
N ASP A 438 22.52 14.14 -8.01
CA ASP A 438 21.13 13.86 -7.66
C ASP A 438 20.97 12.74 -6.61
N ASN A 439 22.06 12.27 -6.00
CA ASN A 439 22.13 11.19 -5.03
C ASN A 439 21.56 9.83 -5.49
N GLN A 440 21.31 9.61 -6.78
CA GLN A 440 20.89 8.28 -7.27
C GLN A 440 21.94 7.20 -7.00
N VAL A 441 23.20 7.60 -6.98
CA VAL A 441 24.30 6.83 -6.41
C VAL A 441 24.86 7.64 -5.25
N ARG A 442 24.88 7.08 -4.07
CA ARG A 442 25.48 7.65 -2.87
C ARG A 442 25.98 6.51 -2.00
N SER A 443 27.26 6.20 -2.17
CA SER A 443 27.89 5.04 -1.57
C SER A 443 29.20 5.42 -0.91
N PHE A 444 29.21 5.46 0.41
CA PHE A 444 30.43 5.51 1.20
C PHE A 444 31.00 4.11 1.34
N MET A 445 32.30 3.97 1.27
CA MET A 445 33.04 2.72 1.57
C MET A 445 34.15 3.03 2.55
N VAL A 446 34.14 2.34 3.66
CA VAL A 446 35.14 2.45 4.73
C VAL A 446 35.60 1.06 5.15
N GLU A 447 36.86 0.98 5.55
CA GLU A 447 37.50 -0.23 6.02
C GLU A 447 37.96 -0.04 7.46
N HIS A 448 37.78 -1.07 8.28
CA HIS A 448 38.35 -1.13 9.62
C HIS A 448 38.67 -2.59 10.00
N GLY A 449 39.96 -2.89 10.16
CA GLY A 449 40.42 -4.27 10.41
C GLY A 449 40.02 -5.22 9.28
N SER A 450 39.24 -6.24 9.58
CA SER A 450 38.72 -7.22 8.62
C SER A 450 37.34 -6.83 8.09
N PHE A 451 36.83 -5.68 8.47
CA PHE A 451 35.50 -5.23 8.06
C PHE A 451 35.57 -4.28 6.86
N VAL A 452 34.61 -4.43 5.96
CA VAL A 452 34.34 -3.47 4.87
C VAL A 452 32.88 -3.06 5.01
N PHE A 453 32.66 -1.75 5.13
CA PHE A 453 31.32 -1.19 5.29
C PHE A 453 30.97 -0.29 4.12
N LEU A 454 29.84 -0.58 3.47
CA LEU A 454 29.23 0.22 2.41
C LEU A 454 27.94 0.83 2.93
N THR A 455 27.77 2.14 2.85
CA THR A 455 26.54 2.79 3.34
C THR A 455 26.16 4.02 2.54
N THR A 456 24.88 4.37 2.57
CA THR A 456 24.31 5.58 1.97
C THR A 456 24.51 6.83 2.83
N SER A 457 24.78 6.66 4.14
CA SER A 457 24.79 7.75 5.13
C SER A 457 26.19 8.02 5.66
N GLN A 458 26.58 9.30 5.63
CA GLN A 458 27.80 9.77 6.26
C GLN A 458 27.75 9.59 7.78
N ARG A 459 26.63 9.91 8.40
CA ARG A 459 26.45 9.76 9.84
C ARG A 459 26.62 8.31 10.27
N LEU A 460 26.17 7.37 9.44
CA LEU A 460 26.34 5.94 9.74
C LEU A 460 27.81 5.50 9.61
N VAL A 461 28.59 6.11 8.71
CA VAL A 461 30.07 5.93 8.68
C VAL A 461 30.71 6.41 9.99
N GLU A 462 30.36 7.63 10.43
CA GLU A 462 30.87 8.19 11.68
C GLU A 462 30.57 7.26 12.86
N ARG A 463 29.33 6.81 12.98
CA ARG A 463 28.90 5.88 14.04
C ARG A 463 29.62 4.54 13.98
N PHE A 464 29.79 3.97 12.79
CA PHE A 464 30.56 2.73 12.60
C PHE A 464 32.00 2.91 13.08
N LEU A 465 32.67 4.01 12.72
CA LEU A 465 34.04 4.28 13.14
C LEU A 465 34.14 4.54 14.66
N GLU A 466 33.19 5.29 15.24
CA GLU A 466 33.14 5.51 16.69
C GLU A 466 33.01 4.18 17.45
N VAL A 467 32.15 3.28 17.02
CA VAL A 467 31.95 1.95 17.62
C VAL A 467 33.18 1.06 17.41
N SER A 468 33.74 1.08 16.21
CA SER A 468 34.98 0.34 15.91
C SER A 468 36.17 0.86 16.71
N GLY A 469 36.16 2.14 17.11
CA GLY A 469 37.15 2.80 17.96
C GLY A 469 36.95 2.58 19.46
N GLY A 470 35.95 1.75 19.89
CA GLY A 470 35.75 1.36 21.29
C GLY A 470 34.52 1.97 21.96
N GLN A 471 33.67 2.71 21.26
CA GLN A 471 32.36 3.08 21.79
C GLN A 471 31.45 1.84 21.86
N PRO A 472 30.44 1.83 22.75
CA PRO A 472 29.54 0.68 22.90
C PRO A 472 28.89 0.25 21.60
N SER A 473 29.00 -1.04 21.28
CA SER A 473 28.42 -1.67 20.11
C SER A 473 27.05 -2.31 20.40
N LEU A 474 26.37 -2.76 19.35
CA LEU A 474 25.20 -3.63 19.48
C LEU A 474 25.57 -4.92 20.26
N GLY A 475 26.73 -5.52 19.96
CA GLY A 475 27.23 -6.72 20.64
C GLY A 475 27.50 -6.52 22.14
N ASP A 476 27.77 -5.30 22.60
CA ASP A 476 27.96 -4.98 24.03
C ASP A 476 26.62 -4.70 24.74
N SER A 477 25.55 -4.45 23.99
CA SER A 477 24.22 -4.17 24.52
C SER A 477 23.68 -5.35 25.33
N LYS A 478 23.23 -5.06 26.58
CA LYS A 478 22.60 -6.09 27.44
C LYS A 478 21.40 -6.74 26.74
N ALA A 479 20.63 -5.96 26.01
CA ALA A 479 19.45 -6.42 25.31
C ALA A 479 19.80 -7.36 24.15
N PHE A 480 20.84 -7.06 23.39
CA PHE A 480 21.31 -7.93 22.32
C PHE A 480 21.93 -9.23 22.85
N ARG A 481 22.74 -9.14 23.92
CA ARG A 481 23.28 -10.33 24.59
C ARG A 481 22.17 -11.23 25.13
N PHE A 482 21.12 -10.64 25.73
CA PHE A 482 19.93 -11.39 26.15
C PHE A 482 19.20 -12.01 24.95
N ALA A 483 19.08 -11.30 23.85
CA ALA A 483 18.50 -11.83 22.62
C ALA A 483 19.30 -13.06 22.12
N ARG A 484 20.63 -13.00 22.16
CA ARG A 484 21.49 -14.12 21.78
C ARG A 484 21.49 -15.29 22.80
N LEU A 485 21.21 -15.01 24.06
CA LEU A 485 20.94 -16.06 25.04
C LEU A 485 19.65 -16.83 24.69
N MET A 486 18.62 -16.15 24.21
CA MET A 486 17.35 -16.76 23.81
C MET A 486 17.44 -17.41 22.42
N MET A 487 18.21 -16.83 21.51
CA MET A 487 18.42 -17.27 20.14
C MET A 487 19.92 -17.46 19.87
N PRO A 488 20.53 -18.52 20.41
CA PRO A 488 21.96 -18.73 20.36
C PRO A 488 22.45 -19.00 18.94
N LEU A 489 23.75 -18.75 18.68
CA LEU A 489 24.38 -18.96 17.37
C LEU A 489 24.36 -20.42 16.93
N GLU A 490 24.37 -21.35 17.90
CA GLU A 490 24.29 -22.80 17.67
C GLU A 490 23.02 -23.22 16.90
N ASN A 491 21.94 -22.40 16.97
CA ASN A 491 20.69 -22.63 16.21
C ASN A 491 20.88 -22.45 14.70
N LYS A 492 21.99 -21.84 14.27
CA LYS A 492 22.38 -21.67 12.86
C LYS A 492 21.24 -21.08 12.01
N TYR A 493 20.74 -19.91 12.42
CA TYR A 493 19.77 -19.17 11.62
C TYR A 493 20.39 -18.73 10.29
N ASP A 494 19.69 -18.96 9.19
CA ASP A 494 20.07 -18.45 7.88
C ASP A 494 19.91 -16.92 7.82
N ILE A 495 18.87 -16.41 8.51
CA ILE A 495 18.64 -14.99 8.71
C ILE A 495 18.30 -14.76 10.18
N PHE A 496 18.93 -13.75 10.77
CA PHE A 496 18.58 -13.25 12.08
C PHE A 496 18.32 -11.75 12.00
N VAL A 497 17.13 -11.34 12.41
CA VAL A 497 16.68 -9.94 12.46
C VAL A 497 16.62 -9.50 13.90
N TYR A 498 17.18 -8.33 14.21
CA TYR A 498 17.09 -7.72 15.51
C TYR A 498 16.75 -6.24 15.39
N LEU A 499 15.68 -5.83 16.04
CA LEU A 499 15.27 -4.44 16.18
C LEU A 499 15.45 -4.06 17.66
N SER A 500 16.44 -3.21 17.93
CA SER A 500 16.77 -2.82 19.29
C SER A 500 15.77 -1.84 19.89
N SER A 501 15.80 -1.68 21.21
CA SER A 501 15.06 -0.59 21.89
C SER A 501 15.56 0.76 21.41
N GLU A 502 16.86 0.91 21.22
CA GLU A 502 17.51 2.14 20.73
C GLU A 502 17.06 2.49 19.32
N PHE A 503 16.90 1.48 18.46
CA PHE A 503 16.34 1.67 17.12
C PHE A 503 14.91 2.25 17.17
N PHE A 504 14.02 1.68 17.98
CA PHE A 504 12.66 2.22 18.12
C PHE A 504 12.64 3.61 18.73
N ARG A 505 13.52 3.89 19.71
CA ARG A 505 13.69 5.23 20.29
C ARG A 505 14.17 6.24 19.25
N ASN A 506 15.07 5.84 18.35
CA ASN A 506 15.49 6.68 17.23
C ASN A 506 14.32 7.02 16.31
N LEU A 507 13.46 6.05 15.96
CA LEU A 507 12.27 6.31 15.14
C LEU A 507 11.27 7.28 15.80
N VAL A 508 11.23 7.37 17.12
CA VAL A 508 10.38 8.32 17.88
C VAL A 508 11.13 9.63 18.19
N SER A 509 12.41 9.73 17.87
CA SER A 509 13.18 10.95 18.15
C SER A 509 12.65 12.17 17.39
N PRO A 510 12.81 13.39 17.91
CA PRO A 510 12.39 14.60 17.22
C PRO A 510 13.13 14.78 15.90
N GLN A 511 14.43 14.42 15.86
CA GLN A 511 15.25 14.44 14.65
C GLN A 511 14.58 13.61 13.54
N TYR A 512 14.21 12.36 13.85
CA TYR A 512 13.62 11.46 12.87
C TYR A 512 12.20 11.91 12.47
N GLN A 513 11.33 12.19 13.42
CA GLN A 513 9.91 12.45 13.14
C GLN A 513 9.67 13.78 12.43
N ILE A 514 10.39 14.84 12.83
CA ILE A 514 10.25 16.16 12.19
C ILE A 514 10.85 16.11 10.78
N GLU A 515 12.06 15.52 10.62
CA GLU A 515 12.68 15.42 9.31
C GLU A 515 11.91 14.49 8.37
N LEU A 516 11.34 13.39 8.86
CA LEU A 516 10.46 12.51 8.08
C LEU A 516 9.25 13.30 7.52
N ARG A 517 8.60 14.13 8.35
CA ARG A 517 7.47 14.96 7.90
C ARG A 517 7.90 16.01 6.88
N ARG A 518 9.04 16.68 7.09
CA ARG A 518 9.61 17.64 6.14
C ARG A 518 9.95 16.98 4.80
N ARG A 519 10.51 15.78 4.84
CA ARG A 519 10.80 14.95 3.66
C ARG A 519 9.53 14.60 2.90
N LEU A 520 8.47 14.15 3.58
CA LEU A 520 7.19 13.83 2.95
C LEU A 520 6.52 15.07 2.35
N LYS A 521 6.65 16.24 2.99
CA LYS A 521 6.20 17.54 2.43
C LYS A 521 7.03 17.93 1.21
N ALA A 522 8.34 17.68 1.21
CA ALA A 522 9.19 17.93 0.04
C ALA A 522 8.82 17.03 -1.13
N MET A 523 8.51 15.75 -0.88
CA MET A 523 7.98 14.82 -1.89
C MET A 523 6.67 15.33 -2.48
N ALA A 524 5.72 15.70 -1.63
CA ALA A 524 4.44 16.26 -2.06
C ALA A 524 4.62 17.53 -2.91
N ALA A 525 5.56 18.42 -2.52
CA ALA A 525 5.84 19.62 -3.29
C ALA A 525 6.44 19.31 -4.67
N ILE A 526 7.33 18.33 -4.79
CA ILE A 526 7.86 17.88 -6.09
C ILE A 526 6.74 17.31 -6.96
N GLU A 527 5.88 16.48 -6.40
CA GLU A 527 4.74 15.86 -7.09
C GLU A 527 3.73 16.92 -7.58
N ILE A 528 3.42 17.91 -6.73
CA ILE A 528 2.54 19.02 -7.06
C ILE A 528 3.18 19.91 -8.16
N ALA A 529 4.48 20.20 -8.09
CA ALA A 529 5.17 20.97 -9.12
C ALA A 529 5.20 20.25 -10.48
N GLU A 530 5.35 18.93 -10.49
CA GLU A 530 5.24 18.13 -11.69
C GLU A 530 3.83 18.19 -12.30
N LEU A 531 2.79 18.02 -11.49
CA LEU A 531 1.40 18.13 -11.91
C LEU A 531 1.06 19.54 -12.43
N ALA A 532 1.59 20.58 -11.77
CA ALA A 532 1.44 21.97 -12.22
C ALA A 532 2.10 22.21 -13.57
N SER A 533 3.31 21.63 -13.78
CA SER A 533 4.01 21.74 -15.06
C SER A 533 3.26 21.04 -16.18
N LEU A 534 2.73 19.84 -15.91
CA LEU A 534 1.91 19.10 -16.88
C LEU A 534 0.64 19.85 -17.23
N THR A 535 -0.02 20.48 -16.24
CA THR A 535 -1.23 21.26 -16.47
C THR A 535 -0.93 22.53 -17.27
N SER A 536 0.16 23.24 -16.97
CA SER A 536 0.61 24.40 -17.73
C SER A 536 0.93 24.03 -19.18
N ALA A 537 1.60 22.90 -19.39
CA ALA A 537 1.89 22.38 -20.73
C ALA A 537 0.59 22.00 -21.48
N ALA A 538 -0.35 21.33 -20.81
CA ALA A 538 -1.65 20.98 -21.38
C ALA A 538 -2.45 22.21 -21.82
N GLU A 539 -2.37 23.31 -21.07
CA GLU A 539 -3.07 24.55 -21.39
C GLU A 539 -2.33 25.40 -22.41
N SER A 540 -1.00 25.45 -22.38
CA SER A 540 -0.21 26.29 -23.29
C SER A 540 0.13 25.60 -24.63
N GLY A 541 0.06 24.27 -24.69
CA GLY A 541 0.55 23.48 -25.83
C GLY A 541 2.09 23.46 -25.95
N VAL A 542 2.83 23.95 -24.94
CA VAL A 542 4.30 24.01 -24.93
C VAL A 542 4.83 22.94 -23.98
N HIS A 543 5.48 21.94 -24.53
CA HIS A 543 5.98 20.78 -23.77
C HIS A 543 7.51 20.75 -23.59
N ASP A 544 8.24 21.68 -24.21
CA ASP A 544 9.71 21.57 -24.37
C ASP A 544 10.53 22.12 -23.19
N SER A 545 9.94 22.79 -22.20
CA SER A 545 10.69 23.34 -21.08
C SER A 545 9.92 23.22 -19.77
N VAL A 546 10.65 22.84 -18.70
CA VAL A 546 10.10 22.89 -17.33
C VAL A 546 9.93 24.36 -16.94
N PRO A 547 8.68 24.84 -16.68
CA PRO A 547 8.44 26.23 -16.29
C PRO A 547 9.07 26.52 -14.92
N SER A 548 9.38 27.80 -14.63
CA SER A 548 9.83 28.15 -13.29
C SER A 548 8.69 28.11 -12.27
N ILE A 549 8.99 27.93 -11.00
CA ILE A 549 7.99 27.95 -9.91
C ILE A 549 7.26 29.29 -9.86
N GLU A 550 8.00 30.40 -10.08
CA GLU A 550 7.45 31.77 -10.10
C GLU A 550 6.39 31.90 -11.20
N ARG A 551 6.67 31.34 -12.36
CA ARG A 551 5.73 31.34 -13.48
C ARG A 551 4.48 30.52 -13.14
N LEU A 552 4.66 29.31 -12.59
CA LEU A 552 3.55 28.45 -12.19
C LEU A 552 2.67 29.10 -11.12
N ILE A 553 3.25 29.89 -10.20
CA ILE A 553 2.52 30.67 -9.21
C ILE A 553 1.79 31.84 -9.87
N SER A 554 2.46 32.61 -10.74
CA SER A 554 1.85 33.79 -11.39
C SER A 554 0.69 33.41 -12.30
N GLU A 555 0.75 32.23 -12.93
CA GLU A 555 -0.31 31.72 -13.78
C GLU A 555 -1.41 30.95 -13.00
N GLY A 556 -1.29 30.82 -11.69
CA GLY A 556 -2.30 30.21 -10.81
C GLY A 556 -2.28 28.67 -10.78
N TYR A 557 -1.26 28.01 -11.33
CA TYR A 557 -1.11 26.56 -11.22
C TYR A 557 -0.59 26.11 -9.84
N LEU A 558 0.10 27.00 -9.13
CA LEU A 558 0.57 26.78 -7.76
C LEU A 558 0.09 27.92 -6.88
N PRO A 559 -0.22 27.66 -5.59
CA PRO A 559 -0.59 28.71 -4.66
C PRO A 559 0.60 29.62 -4.36
N PRO A 560 0.40 30.91 -4.02
CA PRO A 560 1.49 31.87 -3.70
C PRO A 560 2.42 31.41 -2.59
N SER A 561 1.93 30.58 -1.68
CA SER A 561 2.63 30.05 -0.53
C SER A 561 3.49 28.82 -0.85
N PHE A 562 3.50 28.35 -2.08
CA PHE A 562 4.16 27.10 -2.44
C PHE A 562 5.67 27.07 -2.18
N GLN A 563 6.33 28.21 -2.34
CA GLN A 563 7.79 28.32 -2.13
C GLN A 563 8.23 28.35 -0.66
N THR A 564 7.32 28.60 0.27
CA THR A 564 7.67 28.89 1.65
C THR A 564 7.67 27.60 2.48
N ARG A 565 8.83 26.96 2.61
CA ARG A 565 9.00 25.84 3.56
C ARG A 565 9.74 26.31 4.81
N VAL A 566 9.38 25.72 5.94
CA VAL A 566 9.84 26.10 7.29
C VAL A 566 11.36 25.95 7.44
N ASP A 567 11.93 24.92 6.79
CA ASP A 567 13.35 24.59 6.84
C ASP A 567 14.22 25.38 5.82
N GLY A 568 13.62 26.31 5.10
CA GLY A 568 14.29 27.09 4.05
C GLY A 568 14.54 26.30 2.75
N SER A 569 14.14 25.03 2.68
CA SER A 569 14.27 24.25 1.44
C SER A 569 13.25 24.70 0.39
N GLN A 570 13.63 24.58 -0.88
CA GLN A 570 12.84 25.00 -2.03
C GLN A 570 12.74 23.87 -3.05
N THR A 571 11.68 23.89 -3.84
CA THR A 571 11.54 23.01 -4.99
C THR A 571 12.17 23.71 -6.21
N LEU A 572 13.16 23.11 -6.81
CA LEU A 572 13.95 23.67 -7.91
C LEU A 572 13.90 22.74 -9.13
N ALA A 573 13.88 23.31 -10.33
CA ALA A 573 14.07 22.57 -11.55
C ALA A 573 15.58 22.33 -11.80
N PHE A 574 15.96 21.07 -11.98
CA PHE A 574 17.33 20.69 -12.30
C PHE A 574 17.34 19.54 -13.31
N SER A 575 18.09 19.72 -14.43
CA SER A 575 18.18 18.71 -15.49
C SER A 575 16.83 18.12 -15.94
N GLY A 576 15.80 18.97 -16.12
CA GLY A 576 14.48 18.54 -16.60
C GLY A 576 13.61 17.80 -15.57
N SER A 577 13.98 17.83 -14.30
CA SER A 577 13.18 17.26 -13.21
C SER A 577 13.17 18.19 -11.99
N TRP A 578 12.21 17.96 -11.09
CA TRP A 578 12.06 18.73 -9.84
C TRP A 578 12.86 18.10 -8.70
N HIS A 579 13.55 18.94 -7.92
CA HIS A 579 14.39 18.55 -6.79
C HIS A 579 14.09 19.39 -5.57
N ASP A 580 14.34 18.83 -4.41
CA ASP A 580 14.43 19.59 -3.16
C ASP A 580 15.84 20.16 -3.01
N SER A 581 15.97 21.46 -2.70
CA SER A 581 17.26 22.14 -2.61
C SER A 581 18.17 21.60 -1.50
N LEU A 582 17.60 21.01 -0.43
CA LEU A 582 18.32 20.45 0.70
C LEU A 582 18.50 18.93 0.56
N ARG A 583 17.44 18.23 0.14
CA ARG A 583 17.37 16.76 0.17
C ARG A 583 17.75 16.09 -1.14
N GLY A 584 17.66 16.82 -2.27
CA GLY A 584 17.96 16.29 -3.60
C GLY A 584 16.74 15.79 -4.37
N LYS A 585 16.93 14.76 -5.19
CA LYS A 585 15.90 14.20 -6.05
C LYS A 585 15.02 13.21 -5.29
N ARG A 586 13.71 13.24 -5.57
CA ARG A 586 12.78 12.24 -5.06
C ARG A 586 13.25 10.81 -5.37
N GLY A 587 13.07 9.86 -4.44
CA GLY A 587 13.58 8.49 -4.54
C GLY A 587 15.05 8.31 -4.14
N SER A 588 15.79 9.43 -3.96
CA SER A 588 17.20 9.45 -3.57
C SER A 588 17.56 10.64 -2.68
N PHE A 589 16.65 11.03 -1.80
CA PHE A 589 16.91 12.09 -0.83
C PHE A 589 18.10 11.75 0.07
N LEU A 590 18.75 12.77 0.60
CA LEU A 590 19.75 12.58 1.66
C LEU A 590 19.13 11.79 2.83
N PRO A 591 19.83 10.83 3.43
CA PRO A 591 19.34 10.11 4.60
C PRO A 591 18.90 11.04 5.73
N ILE A 592 17.85 10.68 6.48
CA ILE A 592 17.35 11.50 7.61
C ILE A 592 18.49 11.80 8.61
N ALA A 593 19.35 10.82 8.86
CA ALA A 593 20.47 10.98 9.78
C ALA A 593 21.52 11.99 9.32
N ASP A 594 21.61 12.26 8.00
CA ASP A 594 22.58 13.19 7.41
C ASP A 594 22.04 14.64 7.34
N VAL A 595 20.74 14.85 7.59
CA VAL A 595 20.14 16.19 7.62
C VAL A 595 20.09 16.68 9.07
N GLN A 596 20.83 17.77 9.36
CA GLN A 596 20.83 18.34 10.72
C GLN A 596 19.56 19.11 11.01
N LEU A 597 18.94 18.82 12.15
CA LEU A 597 17.78 19.53 12.68
C LEU A 597 18.19 20.40 13.86
N ASN A 598 18.49 21.68 13.61
CA ASN A 598 18.84 22.63 14.66
C ASN A 598 17.59 23.26 15.29
N ASP A 599 16.66 23.69 14.44
CA ASP A 599 15.44 24.38 14.80
C ASP A 599 14.22 23.81 14.06
N CYS A 600 13.06 24.01 14.65
CA CYS A 600 11.78 23.66 14.02
C CYS A 600 10.75 24.77 14.23
N SER A 601 9.65 24.75 13.49
CA SER A 601 8.56 25.67 13.74
C SER A 601 7.84 25.33 15.04
N ALA A 602 7.19 26.33 15.64
CA ALA A 602 6.36 26.10 16.82
C ALA A 602 5.25 25.08 16.57
N GLU A 603 4.75 25.02 15.33
CA GLU A 603 3.75 24.05 14.88
C GLU A 603 4.34 22.64 14.82
N GLU A 604 5.48 22.46 14.13
CA GLU A 604 6.19 21.15 14.08
C GLU A 604 6.54 20.66 15.48
N ALA A 605 7.00 21.57 16.35
CA ALA A 605 7.28 21.23 17.73
C ALA A 605 6.03 20.78 18.51
N GLN A 606 4.87 21.37 18.22
CA GLN A 606 3.61 20.99 18.87
C GLN A 606 3.10 19.66 18.33
N GLU A 607 3.10 19.46 17.02
CA GLU A 607 2.74 18.19 16.38
C GLU A 607 3.60 17.05 16.90
N TYR A 608 4.91 17.27 17.01
CA TYR A 608 5.81 16.30 17.62
C TYR A 608 5.44 16.00 19.08
N ARG A 609 5.21 17.03 19.91
CA ARG A 609 4.82 16.83 21.32
C ARG A 609 3.51 16.05 21.45
N ASP A 610 2.52 16.32 20.61
CA ASP A 610 1.23 15.63 20.61
C ASP A 610 1.41 14.15 20.25
N GLN A 611 2.25 13.83 19.28
CA GLN A 611 2.59 12.47 18.91
C GLN A 611 3.43 11.79 20.00
N ALA A 612 4.43 12.47 20.54
CA ALA A 612 5.33 11.96 21.55
C ALA A 612 4.64 11.74 22.92
N ALA A 613 3.55 12.47 23.21
CA ALA A 613 2.78 12.34 24.45
C ALA A 613 2.25 10.92 24.66
N PHE A 614 1.87 10.24 23.57
CA PHE A 614 1.45 8.83 23.64
C PHE A 614 2.59 7.93 24.16
N TYR A 615 3.80 8.09 23.63
CA TYR A 615 4.97 7.31 24.05
C TYR A 615 5.40 7.67 25.47
N ALA A 616 5.31 8.96 25.82
CA ALA A 616 5.67 9.44 27.15
C ALA A 616 4.74 8.92 28.28
N THR A 617 3.50 8.56 27.95
CA THR A 617 2.49 8.14 28.94
C THR A 617 2.18 6.66 28.90
N GLN A 618 2.04 6.08 27.72
CA GLN A 618 1.56 4.71 27.53
C GLN A 618 2.66 3.74 27.07
N TRP A 619 3.72 4.23 26.47
CA TRP A 619 4.77 3.41 25.87
C TRP A 619 6.16 3.83 26.29
N GLN A 620 6.35 4.09 27.56
CA GLN A 620 7.64 4.55 28.12
C GLN A 620 8.78 3.52 27.96
N GLN A 621 8.46 2.25 27.75
CA GLN A 621 9.42 1.20 27.46
C GLN A 621 9.28 0.78 26.00
N THR A 622 10.38 0.66 25.27
CA THR A 622 10.45 0.06 23.95
C THR A 622 10.93 -1.39 24.06
N ASP A 623 10.28 -2.31 23.34
CA ASP A 623 10.56 -3.73 23.45
C ASP A 623 11.33 -4.19 22.22
N PRO A 624 12.50 -4.81 22.37
CA PRO A 624 13.25 -5.38 21.27
C PRO A 624 12.46 -6.50 20.59
N LEU A 625 12.59 -6.55 19.27
CA LEU A 625 12.03 -7.61 18.43
C LEU A 625 13.18 -8.41 17.81
N MET A 626 13.11 -9.72 17.89
CA MET A 626 14.05 -10.61 17.24
C MET A 626 13.33 -11.69 16.44
N VAL A 627 13.84 -12.00 15.26
CA VAL A 627 13.29 -13.04 14.38
C VAL A 627 14.43 -13.87 13.82
N GLY A 628 14.34 -15.16 13.95
CA GLY A 628 15.25 -16.14 13.35
C GLY A 628 14.52 -16.95 12.28
N VAL A 629 15.16 -17.12 11.15
CA VAL A 629 14.65 -17.96 10.07
C VAL A 629 15.69 -19.03 9.75
N ARG A 630 15.26 -20.29 9.70
CA ARG A 630 16.06 -21.43 9.22
C ARG A 630 15.36 -22.06 8.04
N ARG A 631 16.15 -22.44 7.07
CA ARG A 631 15.67 -22.98 5.81
C ARG A 631 16.12 -24.42 5.65
N PHE A 632 15.21 -25.31 5.29
CA PHE A 632 15.53 -26.70 4.97
C PHE A 632 14.49 -27.30 4.03
N ALA A 633 14.87 -28.36 3.32
CA ALA A 633 13.95 -29.11 2.49
C ALA A 633 12.88 -29.78 3.36
N ARG A 634 11.60 -29.71 2.94
CA ARG A 634 10.51 -30.38 3.65
C ARG A 634 10.65 -31.90 3.63
N ALA A 635 11.03 -32.45 2.47
CA ALA A 635 11.39 -33.83 2.30
C ALA A 635 12.49 -33.95 1.22
N PRO A 636 13.33 -35.03 1.25
CA PRO A 636 14.51 -35.13 0.38
C PRO A 636 14.25 -35.04 -1.12
N ASN A 637 13.05 -35.38 -1.59
CA ASN A 637 12.66 -35.39 -3.01
C ASN A 637 11.60 -34.34 -3.36
N GLU A 638 11.21 -33.46 -2.43
CA GLU A 638 10.25 -32.42 -2.67
C GLU A 638 10.93 -31.09 -3.03
N ARG A 639 10.35 -30.34 -3.96
CA ARG A 639 10.77 -28.98 -4.28
C ARG A 639 10.38 -27.95 -3.19
N VAL A 640 9.59 -28.40 -2.21
CA VAL A 640 9.06 -27.54 -1.16
C VAL A 640 10.13 -27.28 -0.11
N GLU A 641 10.47 -26.02 0.07
CA GLU A 641 11.31 -25.57 1.18
C GLU A 641 10.44 -25.25 2.40
N ARG A 642 10.94 -25.62 3.57
CA ARG A 642 10.35 -25.26 4.85
C ARG A 642 11.17 -24.17 5.52
N LEU A 643 10.51 -23.07 5.84
CA LEU A 643 11.07 -21.99 6.64
C LEU A 643 10.61 -22.19 8.09
N ALA A 644 11.52 -22.54 8.98
CA ALA A 644 11.25 -22.50 10.42
C ALA A 644 11.49 -21.06 10.91
N ILE A 645 10.50 -20.50 11.55
CA ILE A 645 10.50 -19.11 12.01
C ILE A 645 10.36 -19.12 13.54
N GLU A 646 11.21 -18.37 14.20
CA GLU A 646 11.14 -18.09 15.62
C GLU A 646 11.18 -16.57 15.81
N ALA A 647 10.14 -16.00 16.42
CA ALA A 647 10.08 -14.57 16.68
C ALA A 647 9.80 -14.31 18.16
N TYR A 648 10.53 -13.36 18.73
CA TYR A 648 10.39 -12.99 20.14
C TYR A 648 10.26 -11.48 20.26
N ILE A 649 9.39 -11.05 21.16
CA ILE A 649 9.42 -9.72 21.76
C ILE A 649 9.86 -9.92 23.22
N ALA A 650 11.07 -9.52 23.54
CA ALA A 650 11.66 -9.73 24.86
C ALA A 650 12.80 -8.74 25.13
N PRO A 651 12.85 -8.12 26.31
CA PRO A 651 11.84 -8.19 27.38
C PRO A 651 10.53 -7.53 27.00
N LEU A 652 9.42 -8.08 27.51
CA LEU A 652 8.08 -7.60 27.18
C LEU A 652 7.58 -6.57 28.21
N GLY A 653 7.17 -5.38 27.75
CA GLY A 653 6.52 -4.39 28.57
C GLY A 653 5.06 -4.77 28.86
N ARG A 654 4.79 -5.33 30.05
CA ARG A 654 3.47 -5.89 30.41
C ARG A 654 2.31 -4.89 30.26
N GLU A 655 2.53 -3.63 30.55
CA GLU A 655 1.48 -2.60 30.50
C GLU A 655 0.93 -2.39 29.09
N LYS A 656 1.75 -2.48 28.08
CA LYS A 656 1.37 -2.32 26.67
C LYS A 656 0.47 -3.44 26.15
N TYR A 657 0.71 -4.65 26.64
CA TYR A 657 0.03 -5.87 26.17
C TYR A 657 -0.98 -6.37 27.20
N GLY A 658 -1.40 -5.50 28.13
CA GLY A 658 -2.37 -5.83 29.19
C GLY A 658 -3.68 -6.41 28.67
N TRP A 659 -4.14 -5.94 27.50
CA TRP A 659 -5.31 -6.49 26.83
C TRP A 659 -5.08 -7.95 26.38
N LEU A 660 -3.91 -8.28 25.85
CA LEU A 660 -3.56 -9.64 25.43
C LEU A 660 -3.36 -10.54 26.64
N THR A 661 -2.63 -10.06 27.67
CA THR A 661 -2.41 -10.81 28.92
C THR A 661 -3.67 -11.07 29.70
N SER A 662 -4.66 -10.18 29.62
CA SER A 662 -5.97 -10.37 30.26
C SER A 662 -6.90 -11.31 29.49
N MET A 663 -6.67 -11.47 28.18
CA MET A 663 -7.48 -12.32 27.33
C MET A 663 -6.97 -13.75 27.29
N LEU A 664 -5.64 -13.96 27.30
CA LEU A 664 -5.03 -15.28 27.20
C LEU A 664 -4.89 -15.95 28.57
N ALA A 665 -5.26 -17.22 28.65
CA ALA A 665 -4.99 -18.07 29.79
C ALA A 665 -3.51 -18.53 29.78
N PRO A 666 -3.00 -19.12 30.87
CA PRO A 666 -1.65 -19.70 30.87
C PRO A 666 -1.45 -20.69 29.71
N PRO A 667 -0.24 -20.77 29.14
CA PRO A 667 0.04 -21.73 28.06
C PRO A 667 -0.11 -23.18 28.54
N VAL A 668 -0.72 -24.03 27.74
CA VAL A 668 -1.01 -25.42 28.06
C VAL A 668 -0.52 -26.38 26.99
N ARG A 669 -0.24 -27.63 27.40
CA ARG A 669 0.02 -28.76 26.49
C ARG A 669 -1.25 -29.49 26.06
N THR A 670 -2.39 -28.81 26.06
CA THR A 670 -3.66 -29.39 25.61
C THR A 670 -4.12 -28.64 24.38
N GLN A 671 -4.52 -29.37 23.36
CA GLN A 671 -5.14 -28.85 22.15
C GLN A 671 -6.43 -29.61 21.85
N ILE A 672 -7.31 -29.00 21.10
CA ILE A 672 -8.50 -29.71 20.59
C ILE A 672 -8.12 -30.38 19.29
N GLN A 673 -8.36 -31.69 19.19
CA GLN A 673 -8.29 -32.37 17.93
C GLN A 673 -9.41 -31.86 17.05
N LEU A 674 -9.06 -31.24 15.91
CA LEU A 674 -9.99 -30.75 14.93
C LEU A 674 -10.14 -31.77 13.78
N PRO A 675 -11.20 -31.69 12.98
CA PRO A 675 -11.38 -32.56 11.82
C PRO A 675 -10.19 -32.51 10.85
N PRO A 676 -9.78 -33.62 10.25
CA PRO A 676 -8.61 -33.67 9.35
C PRO A 676 -8.83 -33.01 7.99
N ASP A 677 -10.08 -32.74 7.62
CA ASP A 677 -10.50 -32.06 6.40
C ASP A 677 -10.58 -30.52 6.56
N ASP A 678 -10.09 -29.98 7.68
CA ASP A 678 -9.94 -28.54 7.86
C ASP A 678 -8.71 -28.04 7.08
N VAL A 679 -8.91 -27.05 6.22
CA VAL A 679 -7.82 -26.40 5.46
C VAL A 679 -7.17 -25.28 6.25
N ILE A 680 -7.96 -24.58 7.06
CA ILE A 680 -7.47 -23.58 8.01
C ILE A 680 -8.09 -23.92 9.35
N ASN A 681 -7.27 -23.96 10.38
CA ASN A 681 -7.76 -24.02 11.74
C ASN A 681 -6.99 -23.10 12.69
N PHE A 682 -7.70 -22.68 13.72
CA PHE A 682 -7.18 -21.78 14.74
C PHE A 682 -7.65 -22.24 16.11
N GLN A 683 -6.79 -22.14 17.11
CA GLN A 683 -7.14 -22.38 18.50
C GLN A 683 -6.51 -21.31 19.39
N ALA A 684 -7.25 -20.82 20.37
CA ALA A 684 -6.74 -19.87 21.36
C ALA A 684 -7.20 -20.29 22.76
N HIS A 685 -6.27 -20.37 23.72
CA HIS A 685 -6.55 -20.62 25.13
C HIS A 685 -6.84 -19.28 25.81
N LEU A 686 -8.09 -19.07 26.16
CA LEU A 686 -8.61 -17.82 26.70
C LEU A 686 -8.80 -17.93 28.22
N ALA A 687 -8.46 -16.85 28.92
CA ALA A 687 -8.63 -16.74 30.35
C ALA A 687 -10.12 -16.77 30.74
N GLY A 688 -10.40 -17.47 31.78
CA GLY A 688 -11.70 -17.49 32.42
C GLY A 688 -12.09 -16.12 32.97
N GLN A 689 -13.36 -15.85 33.00
CA GLN A 689 -13.88 -14.60 33.57
C GLN A 689 -14.84 -14.92 34.73
N SER A 690 -14.63 -14.24 35.82
CA SER A 690 -15.52 -14.26 36.97
C SER A 690 -16.25 -12.92 37.05
N SER A 691 -17.57 -12.97 36.99
CA SER A 691 -18.43 -11.83 37.29
C SER A 691 -19.40 -12.19 38.40
N SER A 692 -20.02 -11.21 39.07
CA SER A 692 -20.99 -11.45 40.12
C SER A 692 -22.19 -12.33 39.72
N ARG A 693 -22.37 -12.60 38.45
CA ARG A 693 -23.52 -13.37 37.91
C ARG A 693 -23.12 -14.61 37.11
N SER A 694 -21.86 -14.78 36.73
CA SER A 694 -21.41 -15.93 35.91
C SER A 694 -19.92 -16.20 36.06
N TYR A 695 -19.58 -17.47 36.19
CA TYR A 695 -18.23 -17.98 36.16
C TYR A 695 -17.97 -18.68 34.81
N SER A 696 -16.84 -18.46 34.23
CA SER A 696 -16.32 -19.21 33.06
C SER A 696 -14.91 -19.66 33.36
N PRO A 697 -14.59 -20.96 33.26
CA PRO A 697 -13.23 -21.43 33.41
C PRO A 697 -12.38 -20.94 32.25
N ASP A 698 -11.06 -21.13 32.37
CA ASP A 698 -10.17 -21.06 31.23
C ASP A 698 -10.66 -22.06 30.16
N HIS A 699 -10.67 -21.64 28.90
CA HIS A 699 -11.24 -22.42 27.83
C HIS A 699 -10.51 -22.21 26.51
N VAL A 700 -10.53 -23.21 25.63
CA VAL A 700 -10.01 -23.14 24.28
C VAL A 700 -11.15 -22.67 23.36
N LEU A 701 -10.98 -21.54 22.71
CA LEU A 701 -11.76 -21.12 21.56
C LEU A 701 -11.09 -21.66 20.30
N PHE A 702 -11.84 -22.32 19.43
CA PHE A 702 -11.30 -22.89 18.19
C PHE A 702 -12.24 -22.64 17.02
N ALA A 703 -11.64 -22.55 15.83
CA ALA A 703 -12.36 -22.39 14.56
C ALA A 703 -11.72 -23.26 13.48
N GLY A 704 -12.53 -23.72 12.56
CA GLY A 704 -12.05 -24.44 11.39
C GLY A 704 -12.81 -24.07 10.12
N LEU A 705 -12.11 -24.10 9.00
CA LEU A 705 -12.63 -23.92 7.65
C LEU A 705 -12.45 -25.22 6.89
N LYS A 706 -13.56 -25.80 6.43
CA LYS A 706 -13.59 -27.06 5.70
C LYS A 706 -13.15 -26.92 4.26
N ASP A 707 -12.57 -27.99 3.70
CA ASP A 707 -12.21 -28.07 2.29
C ASP A 707 -13.43 -28.32 1.38
N THR A 708 -14.37 -27.39 1.39
CA THR A 708 -15.55 -27.40 0.53
C THR A 708 -15.72 -26.06 -0.15
N VAL A 709 -16.21 -26.05 -1.39
CA VAL A 709 -16.41 -24.83 -2.16
C VAL A 709 -17.62 -24.06 -1.64
N PRO A 710 -17.45 -22.89 -1.04
CA PRO A 710 -18.58 -22.06 -0.65
C PRO A 710 -19.25 -21.45 -1.89
N PRO A 711 -20.57 -21.20 -1.86
CA PRO A 711 -21.21 -20.44 -2.92
C PRO A 711 -20.60 -19.03 -2.97
N ILE A 712 -20.30 -18.54 -4.18
CA ILE A 712 -19.75 -17.20 -4.38
C ILE A 712 -20.86 -16.19 -4.06
N PRO A 713 -20.72 -15.33 -3.05
CA PRO A 713 -21.75 -14.36 -2.73
C PRO A 713 -21.86 -13.33 -3.85
N GLY A 714 -23.06 -13.05 -4.32
CA GLY A 714 -23.35 -11.90 -5.18
C GLY A 714 -23.10 -10.58 -4.47
N GLU A 715 -23.02 -9.47 -5.21
CA GLU A 715 -22.84 -8.14 -4.62
C GLU A 715 -23.99 -7.79 -3.68
N THR A 716 -23.65 -7.64 -2.42
CA THR A 716 -24.50 -6.98 -1.43
C THR A 716 -23.63 -6.08 -0.59
N LYS A 717 -23.98 -4.81 -0.48
CA LYS A 717 -23.26 -3.82 0.36
C LYS A 717 -23.90 -3.78 1.75
N GLY A 718 -23.09 -3.56 2.79
CA GLY A 718 -23.53 -3.35 4.17
C GLY A 718 -23.53 -4.59 5.05
N LEU A 719 -24.08 -4.46 6.25
CA LEU A 719 -24.08 -5.49 7.32
C LEU A 719 -24.70 -6.83 6.86
N LEU A 720 -25.72 -6.78 6.00
CA LEU A 720 -26.37 -7.97 5.44
C LEU A 720 -25.45 -8.74 4.47
N ALA A 721 -24.55 -8.04 3.79
CA ALA A 721 -23.54 -8.68 2.93
C ALA A 721 -22.54 -9.50 3.75
N THR A 722 -22.04 -8.92 4.83
CA THR A 722 -21.13 -9.60 5.77
C THR A 722 -21.78 -10.85 6.36
N LEU A 723 -23.04 -10.75 6.75
CA LEU A 723 -23.82 -11.88 7.28
C LEU A 723 -23.99 -12.99 6.24
N ARG A 724 -24.29 -12.67 4.98
CA ARG A 724 -24.41 -13.65 3.90
C ARG A 724 -23.10 -14.34 3.58
N ILE A 725 -21.98 -13.58 3.59
CA ILE A 725 -20.64 -14.16 3.41
C ILE A 725 -20.36 -15.14 4.55
N LEU A 726 -20.59 -14.76 5.80
CA LEU A 726 -20.41 -15.64 6.96
C LEU A 726 -21.32 -16.88 6.88
N GLN A 727 -22.56 -16.74 6.42
CA GLN A 727 -23.49 -17.86 6.23
C GLN A 727 -23.07 -18.82 5.13
N SER A 728 -22.31 -18.33 4.12
CA SER A 728 -21.85 -19.14 3.01
C SER A 728 -20.52 -19.86 3.28
N LEU A 729 -19.76 -19.42 4.32
CA LEU A 729 -18.48 -20.05 4.63
C LEU A 729 -18.67 -21.45 5.24
N PRO A 730 -17.97 -22.49 4.76
CA PRO A 730 -18.02 -23.83 5.34
C PRO A 730 -17.15 -23.89 6.61
N ALA A 731 -17.53 -23.10 7.59
CA ALA A 731 -16.73 -22.88 8.80
C ALA A 731 -17.53 -23.18 10.07
N TYR A 732 -16.80 -23.43 11.12
CA TYR A 732 -17.33 -23.56 12.46
C TYR A 732 -16.49 -22.81 13.47
N LEU A 733 -17.13 -22.44 14.59
CA LEU A 733 -16.51 -21.79 15.74
C LEU A 733 -16.94 -22.54 17.00
N GLY A 734 -16.00 -22.98 17.82
CA GLY A 734 -16.28 -23.78 19.00
C GLY A 734 -15.52 -23.31 20.24
N GLY A 735 -15.98 -23.76 21.39
CA GLY A 735 -15.32 -23.54 22.68
C GLY A 735 -15.39 -24.77 23.56
N TRP A 736 -14.34 -25.03 24.36
CA TRP A 736 -14.24 -26.09 25.33
C TRP A 736 -13.26 -25.72 26.46
N PRO A 737 -13.54 -26.04 27.78
CA PRO A 737 -14.81 -26.57 28.29
C PRO A 737 -15.89 -25.47 28.42
N ARG A 738 -17.13 -25.90 28.54
CA ARG A 738 -18.28 -25.01 28.86
C ARG A 738 -18.41 -24.77 30.36
N PRO A 739 -18.96 -23.57 30.73
CA PRO A 739 -19.38 -22.45 29.91
C PRO A 739 -18.18 -21.59 29.50
N GLY A 740 -18.03 -21.35 28.17
CA GLY A 740 -16.99 -20.53 27.59
C GLY A 740 -17.51 -19.19 27.09
N TYR A 741 -16.65 -18.50 26.31
CA TYR A 741 -16.99 -17.21 25.69
C TYR A 741 -18.24 -17.28 24.80
N LEU A 742 -18.40 -18.36 24.02
CA LEU A 742 -19.56 -18.54 23.13
C LEU A 742 -20.89 -18.69 23.88
N ASP A 743 -20.86 -19.16 25.13
CA ASP A 743 -22.07 -19.32 25.95
C ASP A 743 -22.55 -17.98 26.52
N ARG A 744 -21.68 -16.95 26.51
CA ARG A 744 -21.98 -15.60 27.02
C ARG A 744 -22.40 -14.61 25.94
N LEU A 745 -22.07 -14.92 24.68
CA LEU A 745 -22.54 -14.07 23.60
C LEU A 745 -24.07 -14.03 23.65
N PRO A 746 -24.69 -12.83 23.44
CA PRO A 746 -26.12 -12.68 23.37
C PRO A 746 -26.73 -13.38 22.14
N LEU A 747 -26.16 -14.51 21.76
CA LEU A 747 -26.70 -15.47 20.80
C LEU A 747 -27.91 -16.23 21.34
N GLY A 748 -28.30 -15.95 22.60
CA GLY A 748 -29.52 -16.37 23.23
C GLY A 748 -30.80 -15.82 22.59
N LEU A 749 -30.73 -15.37 21.36
CA LEU A 749 -31.85 -15.04 20.51
C LEU A 749 -32.56 -16.35 20.10
N GLY A 750 -33.15 -17.05 21.10
CA GLY A 750 -34.23 -17.99 20.89
C GLY A 750 -33.87 -19.39 20.42
N GLY A 751 -32.68 -19.88 20.72
CA GLY A 751 -32.39 -21.32 20.56
C GLY A 751 -33.14 -22.08 21.67
N GLY A 752 -34.07 -22.97 21.31
CA GLY A 752 -34.64 -23.93 22.23
C GLY A 752 -33.57 -24.83 22.88
N PRO A 753 -33.93 -25.63 23.90
CA PRO A 753 -33.00 -26.59 24.49
C PRO A 753 -32.47 -27.54 23.41
N PRO A 754 -31.20 -27.98 23.54
CA PRO A 754 -30.64 -28.92 22.60
C PRO A 754 -31.46 -30.23 22.59
N ASN A 755 -31.56 -30.82 21.39
CA ASN A 755 -32.16 -32.13 21.27
C ASN A 755 -31.26 -33.22 21.89
N ALA A 756 -31.72 -34.51 21.87
CA ALA A 756 -30.99 -35.63 22.45
C ALA A 756 -29.56 -35.83 21.88
N LEU A 757 -29.27 -35.31 20.66
CA LEU A 757 -27.94 -35.32 20.02
C LEU A 757 -27.15 -34.02 20.29
N GLY A 758 -27.66 -33.12 21.10
CA GLY A 758 -26.97 -31.87 21.44
C GLY A 758 -27.20 -30.71 20.49
N PHE A 759 -28.05 -30.80 19.48
CA PHE A 759 -28.26 -29.75 18.47
C PHE A 759 -29.41 -28.82 18.83
N SER A 760 -29.20 -27.54 18.60
CA SER A 760 -30.22 -26.50 18.62
C SER A 760 -30.06 -25.51 17.48
N LYS A 761 -31.15 -24.91 17.01
CA LYS A 761 -31.10 -23.92 15.91
C LYS A 761 -31.31 -22.51 16.49
N LEU A 762 -30.46 -21.57 16.15
CA LEU A 762 -30.51 -20.19 16.56
C LEU A 762 -31.37 -19.35 15.61
N LEU A 763 -31.92 -18.21 16.09
CA LEU A 763 -32.74 -17.31 15.24
C LEU A 763 -31.99 -16.71 14.05
N ILE A 764 -30.68 -16.53 14.16
CA ILE A 764 -29.81 -16.03 13.07
C ILE A 764 -29.59 -17.07 11.97
N GLY A 765 -30.22 -18.26 12.07
CA GLY A 765 -30.08 -19.35 11.11
C GLY A 765 -28.87 -20.29 11.36
N ALA A 766 -28.02 -19.96 12.33
CA ALA A 766 -26.92 -20.84 12.72
C ALA A 766 -27.40 -22.05 13.55
N TRP A 767 -26.67 -23.15 13.45
CA TRP A 767 -26.82 -24.32 14.30
C TRP A 767 -25.80 -24.28 15.42
N ARG A 768 -26.18 -24.82 16.57
CA ARG A 768 -25.32 -25.00 17.73
C ARG A 768 -25.34 -26.47 18.16
N TRP A 769 -24.17 -27.04 18.38
CA TRP A 769 -23.99 -28.34 18.98
C TRP A 769 -23.36 -28.24 20.35
N GLN A 770 -23.95 -28.96 21.34
CA GLN A 770 -23.54 -28.89 22.74
C GLN A 770 -23.52 -30.32 23.34
N MET A 771 -22.34 -30.91 23.41
CA MET A 771 -22.12 -32.23 24.02
C MET A 771 -20.65 -32.37 24.47
N GLY A 772 -20.38 -33.24 25.47
CA GLY A 772 -19.00 -33.52 25.93
C GLY A 772 -18.23 -32.29 26.47
N GLY A 773 -18.93 -31.27 26.94
CA GLY A 773 -18.30 -30.01 27.36
C GLY A 773 -18.03 -29.06 26.21
N PHE A 774 -18.33 -29.39 24.96
CA PHE A 774 -18.18 -28.53 23.80
C PHE A 774 -19.41 -27.64 23.55
N SER A 775 -19.19 -26.49 22.96
CA SER A 775 -20.20 -25.63 22.36
C SER A 775 -19.68 -25.19 21.00
N VAL A 776 -20.33 -25.61 19.93
CA VAL A 776 -19.86 -25.36 18.56
C VAL A 776 -20.98 -24.76 17.73
N LEU A 777 -20.66 -23.76 16.93
CA LEU A 777 -21.56 -23.02 16.06
C LEU A 777 -21.16 -23.21 14.59
N SER A 778 -22.13 -23.41 13.71
CA SER A 778 -21.96 -23.32 12.26
C SER A 778 -23.27 -22.91 11.59
N PHE A 779 -23.21 -22.32 10.42
CA PHE A 779 -24.41 -22.10 9.61
C PHE A 779 -24.85 -23.36 8.87
N ASP A 780 -23.96 -24.33 8.71
CA ASP A 780 -24.24 -25.63 8.12
C ASP A 780 -24.23 -26.73 9.20
N ARG A 781 -25.36 -27.41 9.35
CA ARG A 781 -25.49 -28.50 10.32
C ARG A 781 -24.56 -29.68 9.97
N SER A 782 -24.37 -29.98 8.70
CA SER A 782 -23.53 -31.12 8.29
C SER A 782 -22.08 -30.98 8.77
N ILE A 783 -21.59 -29.74 8.88
CA ILE A 783 -20.27 -29.43 9.43
C ILE A 783 -20.22 -29.81 10.91
N LEU A 784 -21.27 -29.50 11.68
CA LEU A 784 -21.34 -29.86 13.10
C LEU A 784 -21.44 -31.37 13.30
N ASP A 785 -22.19 -32.07 12.46
CA ASP A 785 -22.28 -33.55 12.49
C ASP A 785 -20.90 -34.18 12.25
N ASN A 786 -20.09 -33.60 11.32
CA ASN A 786 -18.70 -34.03 11.09
C ASN A 786 -17.82 -33.66 12.30
N CYS A 787 -17.87 -32.43 12.80
CA CYS A 787 -17.07 -31.99 13.94
C CYS A 787 -17.27 -32.86 15.17
N ALA A 788 -18.52 -33.26 15.47
CA ALA A 788 -18.87 -34.10 16.61
C ALA A 788 -18.09 -35.42 16.68
N LEU A 789 -17.63 -35.93 15.54
CA LEU A 789 -16.88 -37.20 15.44
C LEU A 789 -15.42 -37.06 15.87
N TYR A 790 -14.83 -35.87 15.71
CA TYR A 790 -13.38 -35.68 15.89
C TYR A 790 -13.03 -34.87 17.13
N LEU A 791 -13.92 -33.94 17.55
CA LEU A 791 -13.62 -33.01 18.64
C LEU A 791 -13.37 -33.71 19.96
N ARG A 792 -12.13 -33.64 20.42
CA ARG A 792 -11.68 -34.13 21.75
C ARG A 792 -10.43 -33.40 22.18
N PRO A 793 -10.22 -33.19 23.48
CA PRO A 793 -8.93 -32.69 23.97
C PRO A 793 -7.85 -33.76 23.83
N ILE A 794 -6.69 -33.39 23.30
CA ILE A 794 -5.51 -34.24 23.12
C ILE A 794 -4.27 -33.53 23.66
N PRO A 795 -3.23 -34.29 24.09
CA PRO A 795 -1.94 -33.71 24.42
C PRO A 795 -1.30 -33.03 23.19
N ALA A 796 -0.64 -31.90 23.39
CA ALA A 796 0.20 -31.25 22.41
C ALA A 796 1.68 -31.43 22.79
N GLU A 797 2.54 -31.40 21.80
CA GLU A 797 4.00 -31.53 22.01
C GLU A 797 4.58 -30.32 22.71
N ASP A 798 4.05 -29.13 22.42
CA ASP A 798 4.52 -27.84 22.90
C ASP A 798 3.48 -27.09 23.75
N PHE A 799 3.99 -26.17 24.58
CA PHE A 799 3.16 -25.20 25.28
C PHE A 799 2.77 -24.07 24.33
N ALA A 800 1.49 -23.83 24.12
CA ALA A 800 1.03 -22.66 23.39
C ALA A 800 -0.34 -22.19 23.88
N GLN A 801 -0.61 -20.90 23.71
CA GLN A 801 -1.91 -20.28 23.94
C GLN A 801 -2.66 -20.08 22.62
N GLY A 802 -1.93 -19.82 21.52
CA GLY A 802 -2.49 -19.69 20.18
C GLY A 802 -1.88 -20.71 19.22
N ARG A 803 -2.70 -21.33 18.38
CA ARG A 803 -2.25 -22.25 17.32
C ARG A 803 -2.99 -21.91 16.06
N LEU A 804 -2.28 -21.73 14.96
CA LEU A 804 -2.83 -21.52 13.62
C LEU A 804 -2.22 -22.55 12.69
N MET A 805 -3.05 -23.25 11.95
CA MET A 805 -2.64 -24.13 10.86
C MET A 805 -3.33 -23.70 9.57
N ILE A 806 -2.58 -23.57 8.51
CA ILE A 806 -3.05 -23.33 7.16
C ILE A 806 -2.45 -24.41 6.28
N GLY A 807 -3.30 -25.23 5.65
CA GLY A 807 -2.89 -26.27 4.72
C GLY A 807 -2.49 -25.72 3.35
N ASP A 808 -2.22 -26.62 2.40
CA ASP A 808 -1.92 -26.25 1.01
C ASP A 808 -3.20 -25.78 0.30
N LEU A 809 -3.45 -24.47 0.38
CA LEU A 809 -4.63 -23.84 -0.22
C LEU A 809 -4.66 -23.94 -1.74
N GLY A 810 -3.50 -24.07 -2.40
CA GLY A 810 -3.40 -24.26 -3.85
C GLY A 810 -3.95 -25.62 -4.30
N LYS A 811 -3.84 -26.64 -3.46
CA LYS A 811 -4.35 -28.00 -3.71
C LYS A 811 -5.76 -28.23 -3.14
N SER A 812 -6.28 -27.30 -2.35
CA SER A 812 -7.59 -27.39 -1.73
C SER A 812 -8.72 -27.11 -2.73
N LYS A 813 -9.92 -27.60 -2.44
CA LYS A 813 -11.15 -27.25 -3.20
C LYS A 813 -11.49 -25.77 -3.05
N LEU A 814 -11.03 -25.13 -1.99
CA LEU A 814 -11.17 -23.69 -1.75
C LEU A 814 -10.31 -22.83 -2.70
N SER A 815 -9.33 -23.41 -3.41
CA SER A 815 -8.45 -22.67 -4.33
C SER A 815 -9.23 -21.85 -5.35
N ALA A 816 -10.29 -22.37 -5.92
CA ALA A 816 -11.14 -21.64 -6.88
C ALA A 816 -11.83 -20.43 -6.23
N TRP A 817 -12.26 -20.57 -4.97
CA TRP A 817 -12.86 -19.46 -4.21
C TRP A 817 -11.84 -18.37 -3.90
N PHE A 818 -10.65 -18.76 -3.42
CA PHE A 818 -9.56 -17.82 -3.19
C PHE A 818 -9.10 -17.15 -4.48
N ASN A 819 -8.99 -17.89 -5.58
CA ASN A 819 -8.69 -17.33 -6.90
C ASN A 819 -9.73 -16.28 -7.32
N THR A 820 -11.01 -16.55 -7.13
CA THR A 820 -12.08 -15.60 -7.48
C THR A 820 -11.98 -14.32 -6.64
N PHE A 821 -11.79 -14.45 -5.33
CA PHE A 821 -11.64 -13.30 -4.44
C PHE A 821 -10.40 -12.46 -4.81
N TRP A 822 -9.28 -13.13 -5.02
CA TRP A 822 -8.03 -12.46 -5.37
C TRP A 822 -8.08 -11.82 -6.75
N PHE A 823 -8.68 -12.51 -7.73
CA PHE A 823 -8.88 -11.97 -9.07
C PHE A 823 -9.70 -10.69 -9.06
N ARG A 824 -10.79 -10.66 -8.32
CA ARG A 824 -11.61 -9.45 -8.17
C ARG A 824 -10.80 -8.30 -7.59
N ARG A 825 -10.02 -8.57 -6.57
CA ARG A 825 -9.15 -7.54 -5.95
C ARG A 825 -8.05 -7.08 -6.92
N ALA A 826 -7.40 -8.01 -7.62
CA ALA A 826 -6.41 -7.72 -8.64
C ALA A 826 -6.99 -6.91 -9.80
N ALA A 827 -8.20 -7.25 -10.22
CA ALA A 827 -8.92 -6.54 -11.25
C ALA A 827 -9.24 -5.09 -10.84
N GLN A 828 -9.66 -4.86 -9.59
CA GLN A 828 -9.89 -3.51 -9.08
C GLN A 828 -8.62 -2.66 -9.11
N THR A 829 -7.49 -3.21 -8.66
CA THR A 829 -6.21 -2.51 -8.64
C THR A 829 -5.70 -2.22 -10.06
N THR A 830 -5.78 -3.20 -10.96
CA THR A 830 -5.42 -3.02 -12.38
C THR A 830 -6.26 -1.92 -13.03
N ARG A 831 -7.56 -1.90 -12.75
CA ARG A 831 -8.46 -0.84 -13.21
C ARG A 831 -8.09 0.53 -12.65
N GLY A 832 -7.71 0.62 -11.37
CA GLY A 832 -7.25 1.86 -10.76
C GLY A 832 -6.07 2.46 -11.53
N ASN A 833 -5.10 1.64 -11.92
CA ASN A 833 -3.97 2.08 -12.73
C ASN A 833 -4.38 2.54 -14.14
N LEU A 834 -5.26 1.80 -14.82
CA LEU A 834 -5.77 2.20 -16.13
C LEU A 834 -6.51 3.54 -16.06
N MET A 835 -7.28 3.77 -14.99
CA MET A 835 -7.95 5.05 -14.78
C MET A 835 -6.95 6.19 -14.55
N LEU A 836 -5.82 5.94 -13.87
CA LEU A 836 -4.76 6.95 -13.74
C LEU A 836 -4.17 7.32 -15.10
N LEU A 837 -3.88 6.33 -15.94
CA LEU A 837 -3.37 6.56 -17.30
C LEU A 837 -4.37 7.37 -18.14
N ASP A 838 -5.66 7.03 -18.06
CA ASP A 838 -6.72 7.79 -18.72
C ASP A 838 -6.84 9.22 -18.17
N SER A 839 -6.70 9.40 -16.85
CA SER A 839 -6.77 10.72 -16.21
C SER A 839 -5.62 11.61 -16.68
N LEU A 840 -4.41 11.08 -16.82
CA LEU A 840 -3.26 11.81 -17.37
C LEU A 840 -3.51 12.28 -18.82
N GLN A 841 -4.09 11.40 -19.64
CA GLN A 841 -4.41 11.75 -21.03
C GLN A 841 -5.55 12.77 -21.12
N GLN A 842 -6.61 12.57 -20.37
CA GLN A 842 -7.81 13.42 -20.48
C GLN A 842 -7.65 14.77 -19.76
N GLN A 843 -7.12 14.73 -18.53
CA GLN A 843 -7.09 15.92 -17.68
C GLN A 843 -5.83 16.75 -17.90
N LEU A 844 -4.70 16.08 -18.20
CA LEU A 844 -3.40 16.72 -18.35
C LEU A 844 -2.86 16.68 -19.80
N LYS A 845 -3.64 16.18 -20.74
CA LYS A 845 -3.27 16.11 -22.15
C LYS A 845 -1.92 15.41 -22.41
N VAL A 846 -1.49 14.53 -21.52
CA VAL A 846 -0.26 13.77 -21.69
C VAL A 846 -0.41 12.87 -22.93
N PRO A 847 0.56 12.89 -23.88
CA PRO A 847 0.50 12.01 -25.03
C PRO A 847 0.34 10.55 -24.61
N PRO A 848 -0.51 9.76 -25.28
CA PRO A 848 -0.77 8.38 -24.89
C PRO A 848 0.50 7.55 -24.67
N GLU A 849 1.50 7.70 -25.54
CA GLU A 849 2.76 6.95 -25.48
C GLU A 849 3.60 7.32 -24.24
N GLN A 850 3.39 8.50 -23.69
CA GLN A 850 4.12 9.01 -22.51
C GLN A 850 3.36 8.79 -21.21
N ALA A 851 2.07 8.43 -21.24
CA ALA A 851 1.22 8.38 -20.05
C ALA A 851 1.73 7.37 -19.00
N LEU A 852 2.22 6.20 -19.43
CA LEU A 852 2.78 5.20 -18.50
C LEU A 852 4.06 5.73 -17.83
N ALA A 853 4.99 6.26 -18.62
CA ALA A 853 6.24 6.81 -18.07
C ALA A 853 5.97 8.01 -17.14
N THR A 854 5.00 8.85 -17.48
CA THR A 854 4.57 9.99 -16.64
C THR A 854 3.93 9.53 -15.34
N ALA A 855 3.06 8.51 -15.37
CA ALA A 855 2.47 7.92 -14.18
C ALA A 855 3.54 7.33 -13.26
N GLU A 856 4.50 6.57 -13.80
CA GLU A 856 5.61 5.99 -13.06
C GLU A 856 6.53 7.07 -12.46
N LYS A 857 6.78 8.16 -13.18
CA LYS A 857 7.54 9.31 -12.69
C LYS A 857 6.80 10.02 -11.54
N LEU A 858 5.48 10.26 -11.67
CA LEU A 858 4.66 10.89 -10.63
C LEU A 858 4.58 10.05 -9.36
N LEU A 859 4.43 8.74 -9.49
CA LEU A 859 4.36 7.82 -8.35
C LEU A 859 5.74 7.44 -7.79
N ASP A 860 6.80 7.71 -8.54
CA ASP A 860 8.15 7.21 -8.29
C ASP A 860 8.16 5.69 -8.07
N ALA A 861 7.39 4.98 -8.91
CA ALA A 861 7.18 3.53 -8.83
C ALA A 861 6.82 2.98 -10.21
N ARG A 862 7.13 1.71 -10.47
CA ARG A 862 6.66 1.01 -11.66
C ARG A 862 5.19 0.63 -11.51
N LEU A 863 4.36 0.92 -12.51
CA LEU A 863 2.98 0.42 -12.52
C LEU A 863 2.99 -1.08 -12.79
N GLN A 864 2.41 -1.84 -11.88
CA GLN A 864 2.34 -3.28 -11.97
C GLN A 864 0.88 -3.72 -12.17
N CYS A 865 0.65 -4.53 -13.20
CA CYS A 865 -0.65 -5.17 -13.38
C CYS A 865 -0.82 -6.30 -12.38
N SER A 866 -1.72 -6.13 -11.43
CA SER A 866 -1.98 -7.12 -10.38
C SER A 866 -2.57 -8.43 -10.89
N LEU A 867 -3.03 -8.46 -12.14
CA LEU A 867 -3.48 -9.67 -12.84
C LEU A 867 -2.34 -10.46 -13.47
N GLY A 868 -1.09 -9.95 -13.41
CA GLY A 868 0.09 -10.59 -13.99
C GLY A 868 0.35 -10.24 -15.46
N GLY A 869 -0.39 -9.28 -16.04
CA GLY A 869 -0.17 -8.77 -17.40
C GLY A 869 0.73 -7.55 -17.45
N GLN A 870 0.83 -6.97 -18.65
CA GLN A 870 1.52 -5.70 -18.93
C GLN A 870 0.49 -4.66 -19.36
N TYR A 871 0.73 -3.38 -19.05
CA TYR A 871 -0.03 -2.28 -19.61
C TYR A 871 0.48 -1.99 -21.02
N ILE A 872 -0.42 -2.07 -21.99
CA ILE A 872 -0.13 -1.81 -23.41
C ILE A 872 -1.05 -0.73 -23.94
N LEU A 873 -0.54 0.04 -24.88
CA LEU A 873 -1.31 1.01 -25.63
C LEU A 873 -1.86 0.35 -26.87
N GLU A 874 -3.17 0.11 -26.91
CA GLU A 874 -3.80 -0.49 -28.09
C GLU A 874 -4.17 0.62 -29.09
N SER A 875 -3.60 0.56 -30.28
CA SER A 875 -4.04 1.39 -31.40
C SER A 875 -5.34 0.79 -31.97
N THR A 876 -6.46 1.32 -31.57
CA THR A 876 -7.72 0.97 -32.26
C THR A 876 -7.63 1.47 -33.70
N GLN A 877 -7.77 0.57 -34.67
CA GLN A 877 -7.95 0.91 -36.09
C GLN A 877 -9.31 1.58 -36.38
N SER A 878 -9.88 2.29 -35.42
CA SER A 878 -11.03 3.15 -35.65
C SER A 878 -10.56 4.39 -36.40
N ASN A 879 -11.34 4.87 -37.34
CA ASN A 879 -11.08 6.05 -38.18
C ASN A 879 -10.79 7.36 -37.41
N LEU A 880 -10.81 7.31 -36.09
CA LEU A 880 -10.62 8.42 -35.15
C LEU A 880 -9.26 8.40 -34.44
N GLY A 881 -8.38 7.42 -34.68
CA GLY A 881 -6.96 7.48 -34.30
C GLY A 881 -6.68 7.50 -32.80
N LYS A 882 -7.56 6.98 -31.94
CA LYS A 882 -7.35 7.01 -30.49
C LYS A 882 -6.91 5.66 -29.93
N SER A 883 -5.79 5.73 -29.25
CA SER A 883 -5.19 4.64 -28.51
C SER A 883 -5.64 4.70 -27.04
N GLY A 884 -6.15 3.60 -26.53
CA GLY A 884 -6.49 3.42 -25.11
C GLY A 884 -5.52 2.47 -24.41
N TRP A 885 -5.27 2.68 -23.13
CA TRP A 885 -4.49 1.78 -22.30
C TRP A 885 -5.28 0.55 -21.88
N GLU A 886 -4.68 -0.61 -22.04
CA GLU A 886 -5.25 -1.89 -21.62
C GLU A 886 -4.21 -2.76 -20.90
N SER A 887 -4.70 -3.77 -20.19
CA SER A 887 -3.84 -4.82 -19.64
C SER A 887 -3.89 -6.06 -20.51
N THR A 888 -2.73 -6.64 -20.82
CA THR A 888 -2.65 -7.91 -21.57
C THR A 888 -3.33 -9.07 -20.86
N ALA A 889 -3.37 -9.05 -19.52
CA ALA A 889 -4.08 -10.04 -18.72
C ALA A 889 -5.60 -9.81 -18.70
N TRP A 890 -6.06 -8.70 -19.27
CA TRP A 890 -7.47 -8.36 -19.32
C TRP A 890 -7.85 -7.77 -20.68
N PRO A 891 -7.76 -8.54 -21.76
CA PRO A 891 -8.12 -8.07 -23.07
C PRO A 891 -9.63 -7.89 -23.20
N ARG A 892 -10.08 -6.89 -23.94
CA ARG A 892 -11.49 -6.67 -24.33
C ARG A 892 -12.15 -7.91 -24.93
N ARG A 893 -11.38 -8.82 -25.53
CA ARG A 893 -11.85 -10.08 -26.10
C ARG A 893 -12.52 -11.03 -25.10
N PHE A 894 -12.24 -10.94 -23.81
CA PHE A 894 -12.92 -11.76 -22.79
C PHE A 894 -14.42 -11.47 -22.69
N ALA A 895 -14.85 -10.26 -22.97
CA ALA A 895 -16.26 -9.89 -22.99
C ALA A 895 -17.02 -10.54 -24.15
N MET A 896 -16.38 -10.76 -25.28
CA MET A 896 -17.00 -11.41 -26.45
C MET A 896 -17.15 -12.92 -26.30
N MET A 897 -16.29 -13.58 -25.54
CA MET A 897 -16.32 -15.05 -25.38
C MET A 897 -17.42 -15.53 -24.41
N SER A 898 -17.95 -14.68 -23.55
CA SER A 898 -18.98 -15.06 -22.58
C SER A 898 -20.40 -15.10 -23.17
N GLY A 899 -20.62 -14.75 -24.44
CA GLY A 899 -21.93 -14.83 -25.11
C GLY A 899 -23.02 -13.93 -24.54
N LYS A 900 -22.68 -13.13 -23.51
CA LYS A 900 -23.57 -12.09 -22.98
C LYS A 900 -23.06 -10.76 -23.49
N THR A 901 -23.79 -10.16 -24.39
CA THR A 901 -23.70 -8.76 -24.79
C THR A 901 -24.08 -7.85 -23.62
N SER A 902 -23.55 -8.10 -22.44
CA SER A 902 -23.60 -7.14 -21.36
C SER A 902 -22.36 -6.26 -21.55
N SER A 903 -22.66 -5.08 -22.05
CA SER A 903 -21.85 -3.86 -21.91
C SER A 903 -20.67 -4.06 -20.97
N LEU A 904 -19.50 -3.74 -21.46
CA LEU A 904 -18.20 -3.76 -20.77
C LEU A 904 -18.15 -2.82 -19.54
N GLY A 905 -19.22 -2.78 -18.78
CA GLY A 905 -19.15 -2.32 -17.43
C GLY A 905 -18.32 -3.32 -16.66
N PHE A 906 -17.08 -3.02 -16.37
CA PHE A 906 -16.28 -3.75 -15.44
C PHE A 906 -16.91 -3.71 -14.05
N ASP A 907 -17.93 -4.48 -13.87
CA ASP A 907 -18.34 -4.89 -12.55
C ASP A 907 -17.38 -6.00 -12.12
N SER A 908 -16.25 -5.59 -11.54
CA SER A 908 -15.23 -6.49 -10.99
C SER A 908 -15.81 -7.49 -9.98
N SER A 909 -17.01 -7.23 -9.48
CA SER A 909 -17.69 -8.08 -8.53
C SER A 909 -18.30 -9.33 -9.14
N GLN A 910 -18.60 -9.31 -10.45
CA GLN A 910 -19.25 -10.42 -11.16
C GLN A 910 -18.32 -11.22 -12.06
N SER A 911 -17.10 -10.73 -12.33
CA SER A 911 -16.15 -11.45 -13.18
C SER A 911 -15.59 -12.67 -12.49
N LEU A 912 -15.76 -13.83 -13.10
CA LEU A 912 -15.06 -15.05 -12.73
C LEU A 912 -13.63 -15.01 -13.29
N PRO A 913 -12.65 -15.55 -12.57
CA PRO A 913 -11.30 -15.66 -13.11
C PRO A 913 -11.26 -16.56 -14.34
N PRO A 914 -10.34 -16.31 -15.29
CA PRO A 914 -10.00 -17.30 -16.33
C PRO A 914 -9.63 -18.64 -15.71
N ALA A 915 -9.87 -19.74 -16.46
CA ALA A 915 -9.63 -21.08 -15.95
C ALA A 915 -8.16 -21.37 -15.59
N ASP A 916 -7.24 -20.65 -16.21
CA ASP A 916 -5.78 -20.72 -16.00
C ASP A 916 -5.26 -19.72 -14.97
N TYR A 917 -6.13 -18.85 -14.43
CA TYR A 917 -5.72 -17.88 -13.42
C TYR A 917 -5.46 -18.55 -12.07
N ILE A 918 -4.26 -18.36 -11.56
CA ILE A 918 -3.86 -18.77 -10.21
C ILE A 918 -3.36 -17.52 -9.48
N ALA A 919 -3.95 -17.22 -8.33
CA ALA A 919 -3.50 -16.11 -7.50
C ALA A 919 -2.00 -16.22 -7.20
N PRO A 920 -1.20 -15.15 -7.31
CA PRO A 920 0.25 -15.21 -7.20
C PRO A 920 0.75 -15.94 -5.95
N TRP A 921 0.13 -15.72 -4.80
CA TRP A 921 0.53 -16.37 -3.56
C TRP A 921 0.15 -17.87 -3.50
N LEU A 922 -0.89 -18.34 -4.18
CA LEU A 922 -1.22 -19.76 -4.30
C LEU A 922 -0.19 -20.53 -5.12
N GLN A 923 0.60 -19.84 -5.96
CA GLN A 923 1.62 -20.50 -6.78
C GLN A 923 2.78 -21.02 -5.92
N TRP A 924 3.09 -20.37 -4.82
CA TRP A 924 4.24 -20.69 -4.00
C TRP A 924 3.93 -21.13 -2.57
N PHE A 925 2.82 -20.71 -1.98
CA PHE A 925 2.45 -21.08 -0.61
C PHE A 925 1.94 -22.52 -0.55
N ARG A 926 2.51 -23.30 0.37
CA ARG A 926 2.19 -24.73 0.55
C ARG A 926 1.72 -25.07 1.95
N GLY A 927 1.66 -24.09 2.85
CA GLY A 927 1.13 -24.24 4.18
C GLY A 927 1.88 -23.45 5.23
N ALA A 928 1.27 -23.29 6.40
CA ALA A 928 1.88 -22.66 7.55
C ALA A 928 1.36 -23.27 8.85
N GLN A 929 2.22 -23.34 9.85
CA GLN A 929 1.88 -23.68 11.24
C GLN A 929 2.52 -22.67 12.16
N LEU A 930 1.74 -21.99 12.99
CA LEU A 930 2.22 -20.96 13.89
C LEU A 930 1.68 -21.21 15.29
N HIS A 931 2.55 -21.12 16.28
CA HIS A 931 2.24 -21.23 17.70
C HIS A 931 2.61 -19.95 18.42
N LEU A 932 1.69 -19.39 19.15
CA LEU A 932 1.85 -18.19 19.97
C LEU A 932 1.91 -18.56 21.43
N THR A 933 2.93 -18.09 22.11
CA THR A 933 3.08 -18.26 23.57
C THR A 933 3.42 -16.93 24.20
N GLN A 934 2.60 -16.50 25.14
CA GLN A 934 2.90 -15.34 25.96
C GLN A 934 3.28 -15.80 27.36
N LEU A 935 4.49 -15.45 27.73
CA LEU A 935 5.03 -15.60 29.08
C LEU A 935 5.10 -14.22 29.74
N PRO A 936 5.29 -14.13 31.07
CA PRO A 936 5.31 -12.86 31.76
C PRO A 936 6.29 -11.81 31.19
N GLU A 937 7.41 -12.25 30.61
CA GLU A 937 8.52 -11.40 30.19
C GLU A 937 8.79 -11.46 28.68
N ARG A 938 8.03 -12.27 27.94
CA ARG A 938 8.24 -12.43 26.51
C ARG A 938 6.99 -12.91 25.77
N LEU A 939 6.85 -12.46 24.55
CA LEU A 939 5.92 -12.98 23.56
C LEU A 939 6.73 -13.79 22.55
N VAL A 940 6.28 -15.00 22.25
CA VAL A 940 6.99 -15.94 21.37
C VAL A 940 6.04 -16.42 20.28
N VAL A 941 6.48 -16.36 19.06
CA VAL A 941 5.83 -17.01 17.91
C VAL A 941 6.82 -17.98 17.28
N VAL A 942 6.47 -19.24 17.26
CA VAL A 942 7.28 -20.29 16.62
C VAL A 942 6.43 -20.97 15.58
N GLY A 943 7.02 -21.30 14.45
CA GLY A 943 6.28 -22.03 13.44
C GLY A 943 7.06 -22.35 12.19
N THR A 944 6.35 -22.84 11.21
CA THR A 944 6.90 -23.19 9.90
C THR A 944 6.02 -22.61 8.80
N ILE A 945 6.65 -22.20 7.70
CA ILE A 945 5.99 -21.84 6.45
C ILE A 945 6.59 -22.70 5.35
N ASP A 946 5.77 -23.44 4.66
CA ASP A 946 6.16 -24.27 3.52
C ASP A 946 5.97 -23.47 2.23
N ILE A 947 7.03 -23.32 1.45
CA ILE A 947 7.08 -22.56 0.21
C ILE A 947 7.62 -23.41 -0.94
N GLU A 948 7.08 -23.23 -2.12
CA GLU A 948 7.62 -23.82 -3.35
C GLU A 948 8.32 -22.71 -4.16
N PRO A 949 9.61 -22.89 -4.51
CA PRO A 949 10.30 -21.94 -5.37
C PRO A 949 9.60 -21.82 -6.71
N ILE A 950 9.31 -20.60 -7.16
CA ILE A 950 8.78 -20.37 -8.50
C ILE A 950 9.94 -20.56 -9.48
N PRO A 951 9.77 -21.38 -10.54
CA PRO A 951 10.80 -21.48 -11.57
C PRO A 951 11.09 -20.10 -12.14
N GLN A 952 12.35 -19.68 -12.12
CA GLN A 952 12.74 -18.46 -12.80
C GLN A 952 12.55 -18.69 -14.31
N HIS A 953 11.59 -18.03 -14.93
CA HIS A 953 11.65 -17.77 -16.36
C HIS A 953 12.81 -16.81 -16.55
N VAL A 954 13.89 -17.30 -17.13
CA VAL A 954 14.96 -16.45 -17.62
C VAL A 954 14.38 -15.73 -18.85
N ASP A 955 13.77 -14.58 -18.60
CA ASP A 955 13.45 -13.64 -19.69
C ASP A 955 14.74 -12.94 -20.09
N ASP A 956 15.47 -13.55 -21.02
CA ASP A 956 16.65 -12.97 -21.70
C ASP A 956 16.31 -11.75 -22.59
N SER A 957 15.06 -11.23 -22.56
CA SER A 957 14.61 -10.29 -23.60
C SER A 957 14.22 -8.88 -23.14
N THR A 958 14.35 -8.50 -21.84
CA THR A 958 13.79 -7.21 -21.38
C THR A 958 14.76 -6.16 -20.86
N ASP A 959 16.06 -6.40 -20.84
CA ASP A 959 17.04 -5.39 -20.37
C ASP A 959 17.53 -4.38 -21.44
N GLU A 960 16.99 -4.40 -22.66
CA GLU A 960 17.56 -3.59 -23.77
C GLU A 960 16.77 -2.36 -24.23
N LYS A 961 15.72 -1.92 -23.51
CA LYS A 961 14.98 -0.70 -23.92
C LYS A 961 14.65 0.27 -22.79
N LEU A 962 15.67 0.76 -22.11
CA LEU A 962 15.56 1.96 -21.28
C LEU A 962 16.76 2.89 -21.53
N GLY A 963 16.53 3.87 -22.39
CA GLY A 963 17.45 4.95 -22.68
C GLY A 963 18.28 4.70 -23.93
N GLY A 964 17.92 5.39 -25.02
CA GLY A 964 18.63 5.34 -26.28
C GLY A 964 20.09 5.75 -26.17
N GLY A 965 20.94 4.76 -26.02
CA GLY A 965 22.38 4.83 -26.11
C GLY A 965 22.86 3.39 -26.19
N ALA A 966 23.24 2.96 -27.41
CA ALA A 966 23.80 1.64 -27.64
C ALA A 966 24.97 1.41 -26.69
N LEU A 967 24.82 0.48 -25.73
CA LEU A 967 25.95 0.01 -24.94
C LEU A 967 26.86 -0.84 -25.85
N PRO A 968 28.15 -0.56 -25.88
CA PRO A 968 29.07 -1.40 -26.62
C PRO A 968 29.11 -2.79 -26.00
N LYS A 969 29.02 -3.82 -26.84
CA LYS A 969 29.30 -5.20 -26.48
C LYS A 969 30.65 -5.26 -25.79
N MET A 970 30.66 -5.58 -24.49
CA MET A 970 31.93 -5.81 -23.79
C MET A 970 32.48 -7.16 -24.22
N ASP A 971 33.62 -7.09 -24.87
CA ASP A 971 34.49 -8.27 -25.13
C ASP A 971 34.85 -8.94 -23.80
N LEU A 972 34.50 -10.21 -23.68
CA LEU A 972 34.75 -11.07 -22.52
C LEU A 972 36.24 -11.40 -22.30
N ASP A 973 37.14 -10.84 -23.10
CA ASP A 973 38.58 -11.16 -23.07
C ASP A 973 39.41 -10.36 -22.06
N LEU A 974 38.83 -9.38 -21.35
CA LEU A 974 39.58 -8.55 -20.40
C LEU A 974 39.66 -9.15 -18.97
N PHE A 975 39.06 -10.29 -18.72
CA PHE A 975 39.07 -10.97 -17.40
C PHE A 975 40.03 -12.16 -17.29
N ASN A 976 40.89 -12.39 -18.28
CA ASN A 976 41.81 -13.54 -18.30
C ASN A 976 43.20 -13.31 -17.69
N LEU A 977 43.42 -12.28 -16.87
CA LEU A 977 44.75 -11.87 -16.43
C LEU A 977 45.09 -11.88 -14.95
N PRO A 978 44.50 -12.68 -14.05
CA PRO A 978 45.29 -13.16 -12.91
C PRO A 978 45.29 -14.67 -12.61
N PHE A 979 44.62 -15.50 -13.39
CA PHE A 979 44.52 -16.94 -13.08
C PHE A 979 45.68 -17.83 -13.51
N LYS A 980 46.80 -17.28 -14.04
CA LYS A 980 48.01 -18.07 -14.38
C LYS A 980 48.88 -18.48 -13.18
N PHE A 981 48.59 -18.07 -11.94
CA PHE A 981 49.42 -18.37 -10.78
C PHE A 981 49.04 -19.62 -10.01
N PHE A 982 48.00 -20.34 -10.35
CA PHE A 982 47.58 -21.57 -9.64
C PHE A 982 47.55 -22.85 -10.47
N GLN A 983 48.27 -22.90 -11.65
CA GLN A 983 48.57 -24.16 -12.29
C GLN A 983 49.94 -24.62 -11.86
N GLY A 984 50.01 -25.32 -10.74
CA GLY A 984 51.17 -26.13 -10.37
C GLY A 984 51.35 -27.29 -11.36
N ASP A 985 52.58 -27.49 -11.79
CA ASP A 985 53.02 -28.52 -12.73
C ASP A 985 52.45 -29.89 -12.38
N LYS A 986 51.68 -30.50 -13.28
CA LYS A 986 51.41 -31.95 -13.25
C LYS A 986 52.51 -32.67 -14.03
N PRO A 987 53.15 -33.70 -13.46
CA PRO A 987 54.14 -34.50 -14.18
C PRO A 987 53.52 -35.34 -15.29
N LYS A 988 54.20 -35.34 -16.44
CA LYS A 988 53.91 -36.16 -17.61
C LYS A 988 53.92 -37.64 -17.26
N GLY A 989 52.82 -38.33 -17.36
CA GLY A 989 52.70 -39.79 -17.22
C GLY A 989 51.99 -40.37 -18.47
N ASN A 990 52.66 -41.31 -19.09
CA ASN A 990 52.41 -41.99 -20.33
C ASN A 990 50.99 -42.54 -20.55
N GLU A 991 50.54 -42.38 -21.77
CA GLU A 991 49.41 -43.11 -22.37
C GLU A 991 49.63 -44.62 -22.37
N LYS A 992 48.64 -45.38 -21.91
CA LYS A 992 48.30 -46.72 -22.40
C LYS A 992 46.79 -46.91 -22.31
N LYS A 993 46.18 -47.12 -23.45
CA LYS A 993 44.81 -47.70 -23.56
C LYS A 993 44.77 -49.10 -23.00
N PRO A 994 43.70 -49.50 -22.41
CA PRO A 994 43.20 -50.89 -22.52
C PRO A 994 41.73 -51.02 -22.89
N ALA A 995 41.50 -52.16 -23.42
CA ALA A 995 40.35 -52.76 -24.05
C ALA A 995 39.16 -52.98 -23.11
N GLU A 996 38.01 -53.16 -23.81
CA GLU A 996 36.74 -53.66 -23.34
C GLU A 996 36.85 -54.93 -22.53
N THR A 997 36.05 -55.07 -21.47
CA THR A 997 35.33 -56.36 -21.18
C THR A 997 34.06 -56.11 -20.35
N ARG A 998 33.00 -56.71 -20.80
CA ARG A 998 31.67 -56.91 -20.17
C ARG A 998 31.78 -57.74 -18.90
N LYS A 999 30.92 -57.50 -17.88
CA LYS A 999 29.84 -58.38 -17.36
C LYS A 999 29.49 -58.02 -15.92
N SER A 1000 28.20 -57.77 -15.77
CA SER A 1000 27.21 -58.28 -14.77
C SER A 1000 27.66 -58.59 -13.34
N PHE A 1001 27.13 -57.84 -12.43
CA PHE A 1001 26.11 -58.31 -11.46
C PHE A 1001 25.43 -57.08 -10.82
#